data_cda6ae16fbfdbc48a8068bc8f4a41e03
#
_entry.id   cda6ae16fbfdbc48a8068bc8f4a41e03
#
_cell.length_a   1.000
_cell.length_b   1.000
_cell.length_c   1.000
_cell.angle_alpha   90.00
_cell.angle_beta   90.00
_cell.angle_gamma   90.00
#
_symmetry.space_group_name_H-M   'P 1'
#
loop_
_entity.id
_entity.type
_entity.pdbx_description
1 polymer ?
#
loop_
_entity_poly.entity_id
_entity_poly.type
_entity_poly.pdbx_seq_one_letter_code
_entity_poly.pdbx_strand_id
1 'polypeptide(L)'
;MKNLCKISDDYLNSKLKYLKLLSKQYPSISKASTEIINLEAILNLPKGTEHFITDVHGEYEPFVHVLKNGSGVIKRKIEELFSNTIRDSEKKMLATLVYYPEQKLDLIIKQEENIDDFYRINIYRLIELCKYASSKYTRSKVRKLLPENFKYIIEEVLHEHVKSEHKEEYYKSIVETIVNIGIAKEFIIAISTVIQKLVVDRLHVIGDIYDRGPRPDIIVDKLIEHHCVDIQWGNHDILWMGAASGEKTCIANALRISARYANLDIVEDIYGINLLPLATFAIDTYKDDPCKEFIPKINDQSVTITEKSLMAKMHKAISIIQFKLEGEVIRRRPEFEMEHRLLLNMINYDEGTITLNGKTYKLKDTYLPTIDKKDPYKLTIEEKNVIDKLVSSFRGSEKLQKHVSFLFSKGSIYLKANLNLLIHGCVPLNEDGSFMSMNIMGKEYKGKALMDKMESLAREGFFFKDKAEEKLYGMDIMWYLWTGKCSSLFGKDDMTTFERYFIAEKETHKENKNPYFKLRENEMACKRIFEEFDLELDESHIINGHVPVESKNGESPIKANGKILVIDGGFSRAYQKTTGIAGYTLIYNSRTLQLVSHEPFNSAEEAIANESDILSTTVVVEHKAKRKMVRDTDEGVKIQEEIEDLKLLLMAYKKGLIKEM
;
A
#
# COMPACT_ATOMS: atom_id res chain seq x y z
N MET A 1 -29.33 25.20 -19.97
CA MET A 1 -29.69 25.36 -21.40
C MET A 1 -29.20 26.65 -22.06
N LYS A 2 -29.14 27.80 -21.40
CA LYS A 2 -28.68 29.07 -22.03
C LYS A 2 -27.21 29.09 -22.47
N ASN A 3 -26.34 28.28 -21.91
CA ASN A 3 -24.89 28.20 -22.29
C ASN A 3 -24.61 27.17 -23.40
N LEU A 4 -25.46 26.19 -23.64
CA LEU A 4 -25.30 25.17 -24.66
C LEU A 4 -25.42 25.70 -26.10
N CYS A 5 -26.15 26.83 -26.30
CA CYS A 5 -26.37 27.42 -27.65
C CYS A 5 -25.13 28.13 -28.25
N LYS A 6 -24.00 28.19 -27.57
CA LYS A 6 -22.79 28.91 -28.02
C LYS A 6 -21.67 28.04 -28.57
N ILE A 7 -21.84 26.71 -28.57
CA ILE A 7 -20.79 25.80 -29.07
C ILE A 7 -20.83 25.80 -30.59
N SER A 8 -19.70 26.14 -31.23
CA SER A 8 -19.58 26.19 -32.68
C SER A 8 -19.64 24.81 -33.31
N ASP A 9 -20.13 24.74 -34.54
CA ASP A 9 -20.15 23.51 -35.32
C ASP A 9 -18.73 22.97 -35.57
N ASP A 10 -17.75 23.87 -35.73
CA ASP A 10 -16.33 23.50 -35.88
C ASP A 10 -15.80 22.78 -34.65
N TYR A 11 -16.15 23.20 -33.46
CA TYR A 11 -15.75 22.52 -32.22
C TYR A 11 -16.39 21.13 -32.11
N LEU A 12 -17.70 21.00 -32.44
CA LEU A 12 -18.36 19.69 -32.46
C LEU A 12 -17.74 18.75 -33.51
N ASN A 13 -17.42 19.29 -34.68
CA ASN A 13 -16.78 18.52 -35.75
C ASN A 13 -15.36 18.05 -35.35
N SER A 14 -14.58 18.88 -34.64
CA SER A 14 -13.26 18.48 -34.14
C SER A 14 -13.32 17.33 -33.14
N LYS A 15 -14.41 17.20 -32.38
CA LYS A 15 -14.66 16.13 -31.40
C LYS A 15 -15.47 14.94 -31.98
N LEU A 16 -15.87 14.98 -33.23
CA LEU A 16 -16.85 14.04 -33.80
C LEU A 16 -16.40 12.57 -33.69
N LYS A 17 -15.10 12.28 -33.86
CA LYS A 17 -14.55 10.91 -33.70
C LYS A 17 -14.75 10.39 -32.28
N TYR A 18 -14.48 11.21 -31.29
CA TYR A 18 -14.68 10.88 -29.86
C TYR A 18 -16.18 10.73 -29.54
N LEU A 19 -17.01 11.66 -29.98
CA LEU A 19 -18.46 11.59 -29.77
C LEU A 19 -19.11 10.37 -30.43
N LYS A 20 -18.60 9.91 -31.57
CA LYS A 20 -19.01 8.63 -32.19
C LYS A 20 -18.61 7.41 -31.36
N LEU A 21 -17.48 7.45 -30.62
CA LEU A 21 -17.14 6.39 -29.68
C LEU A 21 -18.06 6.43 -28.45
N LEU A 22 -18.31 7.61 -27.91
CA LEU A 22 -19.20 7.82 -26.77
C LEU A 22 -20.65 7.42 -27.10
N SER A 23 -21.12 7.63 -28.32
CA SER A 23 -22.46 7.24 -28.76
C SER A 23 -22.71 5.73 -28.73
N LYS A 24 -21.67 4.90 -28.80
CA LYS A 24 -21.82 3.43 -28.62
C LYS A 24 -22.25 3.05 -27.20
N GLN A 25 -21.82 3.83 -26.21
CA GLN A 25 -22.19 3.63 -24.81
C GLN A 25 -23.54 4.27 -24.50
N TYR A 26 -23.81 5.43 -25.09
CA TYR A 26 -25.03 6.22 -24.91
C TYR A 26 -25.75 6.41 -26.25
N PRO A 27 -26.44 5.37 -26.76
CA PRO A 27 -26.89 5.29 -28.17
C PRO A 27 -28.06 6.19 -28.52
N SER A 28 -28.64 6.90 -27.54
CA SER A 28 -29.80 7.80 -27.80
C SER A 28 -29.78 9.04 -26.92
N ILE A 29 -30.49 10.06 -27.33
CA ILE A 29 -30.77 11.31 -26.56
C ILE A 29 -31.30 10.95 -25.18
N SER A 30 -32.23 9.99 -25.10
CA SER A 30 -32.81 9.55 -23.82
C SER A 30 -31.76 8.95 -22.89
N LYS A 31 -30.92 8.06 -23.38
CA LYS A 31 -29.84 7.43 -22.58
C LYS A 31 -28.83 8.45 -22.08
N ALA A 32 -28.33 9.30 -22.95
CA ALA A 32 -27.39 10.36 -22.57
C ALA A 32 -28.02 11.36 -21.58
N SER A 33 -29.30 11.76 -21.78
CA SER A 33 -29.99 12.66 -20.86
C SER A 33 -30.19 12.01 -19.47
N THR A 34 -30.57 10.74 -19.42
CA THR A 34 -30.75 10.01 -18.16
C THR A 34 -29.42 9.94 -17.38
N GLU A 35 -28.30 9.68 -18.09
CA GLU A 35 -26.99 9.63 -17.44
C GLU A 35 -26.54 11.00 -16.93
N ILE A 36 -26.77 12.09 -17.68
CA ILE A 36 -26.50 13.45 -17.17
C ILE A 36 -27.27 13.71 -15.87
N ILE A 37 -28.55 13.35 -15.81
CA ILE A 37 -29.38 13.55 -14.61
C ILE A 37 -28.79 12.72 -13.43
N ASN A 38 -28.39 11.48 -13.69
CA ASN A 38 -27.77 10.61 -12.70
C ASN A 38 -26.46 11.21 -12.17
N LEU A 39 -25.55 11.60 -13.07
CA LEU A 39 -24.26 12.20 -12.72
C LEU A 39 -24.41 13.51 -11.95
N GLU A 40 -25.32 14.41 -12.38
CA GLU A 40 -25.62 15.64 -11.66
C GLU A 40 -26.17 15.37 -10.24
N ALA A 41 -26.97 14.33 -10.07
CA ALA A 41 -27.44 13.92 -8.75
C ALA A 41 -26.28 13.36 -7.87
N ILE A 42 -25.37 12.57 -8.44
CA ILE A 42 -24.19 12.04 -7.75
C ILE A 42 -23.30 13.15 -7.20
N LEU A 43 -23.11 14.24 -7.95
CA LEU A 43 -22.34 15.40 -7.50
C LEU A 43 -22.84 16.02 -6.18
N ASN A 44 -24.10 15.77 -5.83
CA ASN A 44 -24.74 16.27 -4.60
C ASN A 44 -24.72 15.27 -3.44
N LEU A 45 -24.11 14.09 -3.61
CA LEU A 45 -23.89 13.15 -2.50
C LEU A 45 -22.70 13.59 -1.64
N PRO A 46 -22.68 13.20 -0.35
CA PRO A 46 -21.49 13.38 0.48
C PRO A 46 -20.29 12.65 -0.08
N LYS A 47 -19.08 13.25 0.07
CA LYS A 47 -17.81 12.59 -0.22
C LYS A 47 -17.73 11.23 0.46
N GLY A 48 -17.25 10.21 -0.24
CA GLY A 48 -16.93 8.88 0.31
C GLY A 48 -15.87 8.95 1.40
N THR A 49 -15.71 7.87 2.17
CA THR A 49 -14.70 7.79 3.22
C THR A 49 -13.43 7.15 2.67
N GLU A 50 -12.32 7.85 2.78
CA GLU A 50 -10.99 7.39 2.40
C GLU A 50 -10.22 6.99 3.66
N HIS A 51 -9.51 5.86 3.56
CA HIS A 51 -8.59 5.38 4.59
C HIS A 51 -7.18 5.36 4.02
N PHE A 52 -6.20 5.79 4.83
CA PHE A 52 -4.80 5.84 4.48
C PHE A 52 -4.01 5.01 5.49
N ILE A 53 -3.21 4.09 5.00
CA ILE A 53 -2.37 3.17 5.78
C ILE A 53 -0.99 3.12 5.14
N THR A 54 0.06 2.92 5.92
CA THR A 54 1.43 2.80 5.45
C THR A 54 2.22 1.78 6.26
N ASP A 55 3.40 1.37 5.75
CA ASP A 55 4.43 0.60 6.46
C ASP A 55 3.89 -0.67 7.15
N VAL A 56 3.03 -1.41 6.44
CA VAL A 56 2.39 -2.63 6.96
C VAL A 56 3.36 -3.81 7.04
N HIS A 57 4.43 -3.81 6.24
CA HIS A 57 5.57 -4.72 6.33
C HIS A 57 5.21 -6.19 6.59
N GLY A 58 4.29 -6.76 5.82
CA GLY A 58 3.91 -8.16 5.95
C GLY A 58 3.16 -8.55 7.23
N GLU A 59 2.82 -7.60 8.10
CA GLU A 59 2.05 -7.83 9.33
C GLU A 59 0.55 -7.95 9.00
N TYR A 60 0.17 -9.09 8.45
CA TYR A 60 -1.16 -9.29 7.86
C TYR A 60 -2.31 -9.29 8.88
N GLU A 61 -2.11 -9.84 10.08
CA GLU A 61 -3.20 -9.93 11.07
C GLU A 61 -3.71 -8.57 11.52
N PRO A 62 -2.86 -7.63 12.01
CA PRO A 62 -3.32 -6.31 12.39
C PRO A 62 -3.85 -5.53 11.18
N PHE A 63 -3.22 -5.66 10.00
CA PHE A 63 -3.70 -5.02 8.77
C PHE A 63 -5.10 -5.49 8.40
N VAL A 64 -5.34 -6.80 8.34
CA VAL A 64 -6.65 -7.38 8.00
C VAL A 64 -7.69 -7.00 9.05
N HIS A 65 -7.34 -6.97 10.32
CA HIS A 65 -8.25 -6.54 11.39
C HIS A 65 -8.67 -5.07 11.22
N VAL A 66 -7.71 -4.17 11.03
CA VAL A 66 -7.96 -2.74 10.82
C VAL A 66 -8.81 -2.49 9.56
N LEU A 67 -8.58 -3.27 8.49
CA LEU A 67 -9.40 -3.19 7.28
C LEU A 67 -10.84 -3.67 7.54
N LYS A 68 -11.01 -4.78 8.25
CA LYS A 68 -12.32 -5.38 8.56
C LYS A 68 -13.16 -4.54 9.52
N ASN A 69 -12.55 -3.91 10.52
CA ASN A 69 -13.24 -3.04 11.46
C ASN A 69 -13.40 -1.59 10.95
N GLY A 70 -12.82 -1.30 9.77
CA GLY A 70 -12.79 0.04 9.17
C GLY A 70 -12.13 1.06 10.09
N SER A 71 -11.01 0.68 10.74
CA SER A 71 -10.30 1.52 11.71
C SER A 71 -11.23 2.04 12.83
N GLY A 72 -12.12 1.17 13.33
CA GLY A 72 -13.09 1.48 14.37
C GLY A 72 -14.38 2.17 13.90
N VAL A 73 -14.54 2.45 12.60
CA VAL A 73 -15.74 3.12 12.07
C VAL A 73 -16.99 2.24 12.22
N ILE A 74 -16.87 0.91 12.05
CA ILE A 74 -18.01 0.01 12.19
C ILE A 74 -18.54 0.03 13.63
N LYS A 75 -17.65 -0.08 14.63
CA LYS A 75 -18.02 0.02 16.06
C LYS A 75 -18.74 1.33 16.34
N ARG A 76 -18.18 2.45 15.89
CA ARG A 76 -18.83 3.77 16.06
C ARG A 76 -20.21 3.82 15.41
N LYS A 77 -20.41 3.25 14.22
CA LYS A 77 -21.74 3.18 13.58
C LYS A 77 -22.73 2.32 14.35
N ILE A 78 -22.28 1.24 14.96
CA ILE A 78 -23.11 0.40 15.84
C ILE A 78 -23.52 1.21 17.08
N GLU A 79 -22.59 1.93 17.70
CA GLU A 79 -22.89 2.81 18.83
C GLU A 79 -23.89 3.92 18.46
N GLU A 80 -23.70 4.59 17.33
CA GLU A 80 -24.59 5.65 16.84
C GLU A 80 -26.00 5.12 16.52
N LEU A 81 -26.08 3.94 15.88
CA LEU A 81 -27.36 3.38 15.42
C LEU A 81 -28.18 2.80 16.56
N PHE A 82 -27.54 2.00 17.41
CA PHE A 82 -28.23 1.25 18.45
C PHE A 82 -28.21 1.95 19.80
N SER A 83 -27.34 2.94 20.01
CA SER A 83 -27.28 3.77 21.24
C SER A 83 -27.59 2.97 22.51
N ASN A 84 -28.76 3.20 23.13
CA ASN A 84 -29.22 2.52 24.33
C ASN A 84 -30.24 1.39 24.07
N THR A 85 -30.47 1.01 22.80
CA THR A 85 -31.48 0.00 22.45
C THR A 85 -30.99 -1.42 22.64
N ILE A 86 -29.68 -1.65 22.62
CA ILE A 86 -29.05 -2.94 22.91
C ILE A 86 -27.91 -2.79 23.90
N ARG A 87 -27.58 -3.89 24.61
CA ARG A 87 -26.52 -3.89 25.62
C ARG A 87 -25.13 -3.77 24.99
N ASP A 88 -24.16 -3.27 25.76
CA ASP A 88 -22.79 -3.12 25.27
C ASP A 88 -22.13 -4.45 24.89
N SER A 89 -22.47 -5.56 25.58
CA SER A 89 -22.04 -6.90 25.20
C SER A 89 -22.59 -7.31 23.82
N GLU A 90 -23.85 -6.99 23.54
CA GLU A 90 -24.47 -7.30 22.25
C GLU A 90 -23.88 -6.43 21.12
N LYS A 91 -23.49 -5.18 21.40
CA LYS A 91 -22.78 -4.31 20.45
C LYS A 91 -21.39 -4.87 20.10
N LYS A 92 -20.66 -5.36 21.11
CA LYS A 92 -19.34 -6.00 20.92
C LYS A 92 -19.47 -7.27 20.09
N MET A 93 -20.42 -8.14 20.44
CA MET A 93 -20.72 -9.35 19.69
C MET A 93 -21.08 -9.02 18.24
N LEU A 94 -21.98 -8.05 17.99
CA LEU A 94 -22.37 -7.62 16.65
C LEU A 94 -21.18 -7.07 15.86
N ALA A 95 -20.30 -6.26 16.48
CA ALA A 95 -19.08 -5.77 15.85
C ALA A 95 -18.16 -6.93 15.44
N THR A 96 -17.89 -7.87 16.35
CA THR A 96 -17.06 -9.04 16.06
C THR A 96 -17.68 -9.93 14.98
N LEU A 97 -19.01 -10.05 14.98
CA LEU A 97 -19.74 -10.77 13.93
C LEU A 97 -19.56 -10.11 12.55
N VAL A 98 -19.54 -8.78 12.48
CA VAL A 98 -19.25 -8.05 11.23
C VAL A 98 -17.79 -8.22 10.80
N TYR A 99 -16.83 -8.21 11.75
CA TYR A 99 -15.40 -8.32 11.42
C TYR A 99 -15.00 -9.73 10.96
N TYR A 100 -15.51 -10.75 11.65
CA TYR A 100 -15.15 -12.16 11.49
C TYR A 100 -16.39 -13.06 11.40
N PRO A 101 -17.27 -12.87 10.39
CA PRO A 101 -18.58 -13.54 10.38
C PRO A 101 -18.47 -15.06 10.37
N GLU A 102 -17.56 -15.64 9.58
CA GLU A 102 -17.40 -17.11 9.50
C GLU A 102 -16.96 -17.70 10.83
N GLN A 103 -15.83 -17.20 11.36
CA GLN A 103 -15.21 -17.73 12.56
C GLN A 103 -16.09 -17.50 13.80
N LYS A 104 -16.73 -16.32 13.90
CA LYS A 104 -17.61 -16.00 15.02
C LYS A 104 -18.87 -16.87 15.02
N LEU A 105 -19.48 -17.09 13.85
CA LEU A 105 -20.62 -17.99 13.72
C LEU A 105 -20.27 -19.43 14.06
N ASP A 106 -19.08 -19.93 13.66
CA ASP A 106 -18.64 -21.29 14.00
C ASP A 106 -18.47 -21.51 15.52
N LEU A 107 -18.15 -20.46 16.27
CA LEU A 107 -18.12 -20.51 17.75
C LEU A 107 -19.54 -20.47 18.32
N ILE A 108 -20.40 -19.56 17.83
CA ILE A 108 -21.75 -19.36 18.33
C ILE A 108 -22.61 -20.61 18.11
N ILE A 109 -22.56 -21.22 16.93
CA ILE A 109 -23.30 -22.46 16.59
C ILE A 109 -23.01 -23.61 17.58
N LYS A 110 -21.80 -23.63 18.17
CA LYS A 110 -21.42 -24.65 19.16
C LYS A 110 -21.92 -24.36 20.57
N GLN A 111 -22.30 -23.13 20.86
CA GLN A 111 -22.61 -22.64 22.22
C GLN A 111 -24.08 -22.27 22.42
N GLU A 112 -24.75 -21.86 21.34
CA GLU A 112 -26.11 -21.32 21.38
C GLU A 112 -27.15 -22.43 21.30
N GLU A 113 -28.04 -22.51 22.28
CA GLU A 113 -29.13 -23.51 22.31
C GLU A 113 -30.23 -23.21 21.26
N ASN A 114 -30.50 -21.91 21.02
CA ASN A 114 -31.51 -21.47 20.03
C ASN A 114 -30.85 -20.62 18.92
N ILE A 115 -30.18 -21.31 18.01
CA ILE A 115 -29.46 -20.68 16.91
C ILE A 115 -30.38 -19.91 15.94
N ASP A 116 -31.63 -20.36 15.77
CA ASP A 116 -32.58 -19.73 14.87
C ASP A 116 -32.99 -18.34 15.35
N ASP A 117 -33.21 -18.15 16.66
CA ASP A 117 -33.49 -16.85 17.23
C ASP A 117 -32.28 -15.93 17.16
N PHE A 118 -31.08 -16.48 17.40
CA PHE A 118 -29.85 -15.73 17.18
C PHE A 118 -29.74 -15.21 15.74
N TYR A 119 -30.01 -16.07 14.74
CA TYR A 119 -29.99 -15.69 13.34
C TYR A 119 -31.01 -14.58 13.03
N ARG A 120 -32.27 -14.74 13.45
CA ARG A 120 -33.33 -13.74 13.23
C ARG A 120 -32.91 -12.37 13.76
N ILE A 121 -32.55 -12.30 15.02
CA ILE A 121 -32.17 -11.03 15.69
C ILE A 121 -31.01 -10.36 14.97
N ASN A 122 -29.95 -11.11 14.66
CA ASN A 122 -28.74 -10.51 14.10
C ASN A 122 -28.88 -10.20 12.60
N ILE A 123 -29.69 -10.92 11.84
CA ILE A 123 -30.02 -10.54 10.45
C ILE A 123 -30.71 -9.17 10.43
N TYR A 124 -31.71 -8.91 11.29
CA TYR A 124 -32.36 -7.60 11.38
C TYR A 124 -31.35 -6.48 11.74
N ARG A 125 -30.51 -6.73 12.74
CA ARG A 125 -29.47 -5.75 13.16
C ARG A 125 -28.48 -5.44 12.03
N LEU A 126 -28.04 -6.46 11.29
CA LEU A 126 -27.14 -6.31 10.17
C LEU A 126 -27.77 -5.58 8.99
N ILE A 127 -29.05 -5.82 8.71
CA ILE A 127 -29.80 -5.08 7.68
C ILE A 127 -29.85 -3.60 8.06
N GLU A 128 -30.21 -3.24 9.29
CA GLU A 128 -30.25 -1.85 9.74
C GLU A 128 -28.86 -1.19 9.71
N LEU A 129 -27.81 -1.88 10.13
CA LEU A 129 -26.44 -1.41 10.04
C LEU A 129 -26.00 -1.20 8.58
N CYS A 130 -26.37 -2.11 7.68
CA CYS A 130 -26.09 -2.00 6.26
C CYS A 130 -26.84 -0.82 5.61
N LYS A 131 -28.11 -0.61 5.95
CA LYS A 131 -28.88 0.60 5.55
C LYS A 131 -28.19 1.88 6.00
N TYR A 132 -27.77 1.93 7.25
CA TYR A 132 -27.06 3.09 7.80
C TYR A 132 -25.72 3.34 7.10
N ALA A 133 -24.93 2.29 6.86
CA ALA A 133 -23.66 2.39 6.15
C ALA A 133 -23.82 2.81 4.68
N SER A 134 -24.88 2.35 4.01
CA SER A 134 -25.16 2.62 2.59
C SER A 134 -25.81 3.99 2.33
N SER A 135 -26.34 4.65 3.35
CA SER A 135 -27.18 5.87 3.22
C SER A 135 -26.55 7.04 2.45
N LYS A 136 -25.23 7.08 2.35
CA LYS A 136 -24.47 8.13 1.64
C LYS A 136 -24.12 7.78 0.18
N TYR A 137 -24.49 6.58 -0.29
CA TYR A 137 -24.15 6.08 -1.62
C TYR A 137 -25.38 5.97 -2.54
N THR A 138 -25.14 5.95 -3.85
CA THR A 138 -26.18 5.62 -4.83
C THR A 138 -26.53 4.12 -4.75
N ARG A 139 -27.78 3.79 -5.12
CA ARG A 139 -28.21 2.40 -5.26
C ARG A 139 -27.30 1.61 -6.21
N SER A 140 -26.91 2.23 -7.34
CA SER A 140 -26.01 1.61 -8.32
C SER A 140 -24.65 1.26 -7.71
N LYS A 141 -24.06 2.14 -6.88
CA LYS A 141 -22.79 1.88 -6.20
C LYS A 141 -22.92 0.74 -5.19
N VAL A 142 -23.96 0.76 -4.36
CA VAL A 142 -24.25 -0.32 -3.40
C VAL A 142 -24.42 -1.65 -4.13
N ARG A 143 -25.23 -1.68 -5.20
CA ARG A 143 -25.50 -2.88 -6.00
C ARG A 143 -24.24 -3.53 -6.59
N LYS A 144 -23.23 -2.75 -6.97
CA LYS A 144 -21.95 -3.26 -7.48
C LYS A 144 -21.11 -3.96 -6.40
N LEU A 145 -21.37 -3.68 -5.12
CA LEU A 145 -20.68 -4.28 -3.98
C LEU A 145 -21.38 -5.54 -3.45
N LEU A 146 -22.64 -5.79 -3.89
CA LEU A 146 -23.44 -6.92 -3.42
C LEU A 146 -22.91 -8.23 -4.02
N PRO A 147 -22.82 -9.31 -3.21
CA PRO A 147 -22.47 -10.64 -3.69
C PRO A 147 -23.58 -11.20 -4.58
N GLU A 148 -23.24 -11.79 -5.72
CA GLU A 148 -24.19 -12.24 -6.74
C GLU A 148 -25.29 -13.17 -6.19
N ASN A 149 -24.92 -14.09 -5.29
CA ASN A 149 -25.85 -15.08 -4.71
C ASN A 149 -26.98 -14.45 -3.89
N PHE A 150 -26.74 -13.29 -3.25
CA PHE A 150 -27.70 -12.62 -2.38
C PHE A 150 -28.10 -11.23 -2.86
N LYS A 151 -27.67 -10.85 -4.06
CA LYS A 151 -27.80 -9.50 -4.59
C LYS A 151 -29.23 -9.00 -4.57
N TYR A 152 -30.16 -9.80 -5.11
CA TYR A 152 -31.58 -9.45 -5.14
C TYR A 152 -32.16 -9.27 -3.72
N ILE A 153 -31.90 -10.25 -2.83
CA ILE A 153 -32.46 -10.24 -1.48
C ILE A 153 -31.92 -9.06 -0.67
N ILE A 154 -30.59 -8.82 -0.71
CA ILE A 154 -29.98 -7.71 0.01
C ILE A 154 -30.48 -6.38 -0.57
N GLU A 155 -30.57 -6.24 -1.89
CA GLU A 155 -31.12 -5.04 -2.53
C GLU A 155 -32.57 -4.77 -2.07
N GLU A 156 -33.40 -5.80 -2.01
CA GLU A 156 -34.79 -5.68 -1.58
C GLU A 156 -34.90 -5.18 -0.12
N VAL A 157 -34.16 -5.80 0.81
CA VAL A 157 -34.23 -5.44 2.23
C VAL A 157 -33.57 -4.09 2.54
N LEU A 158 -32.64 -3.60 1.71
CA LEU A 158 -32.01 -2.29 1.89
C LEU A 158 -32.87 -1.11 1.42
N HIS A 159 -33.76 -1.31 0.45
CA HIS A 159 -34.43 -0.20 -0.23
C HIS A 159 -35.79 0.15 0.33
N GLU A 160 -36.28 -0.56 1.34
CA GLU A 160 -37.57 -0.25 1.93
C GLU A 160 -37.49 0.67 3.15
N HIS A 161 -38.39 1.63 3.14
CA HIS A 161 -38.68 2.42 4.33
C HIS A 161 -39.71 1.70 5.20
N VAL A 162 -39.32 1.33 6.42
CA VAL A 162 -40.09 0.59 7.45
C VAL A 162 -41.46 1.20 7.81
N LYS A 163 -41.87 2.28 7.19
CA LYS A 163 -43.12 2.99 7.48
C LYS A 163 -44.36 2.48 6.71
N SER A 164 -44.24 1.42 5.93
CA SER A 164 -45.38 0.85 5.22
C SER A 164 -45.85 -0.40 5.97
N GLU A 165 -46.92 -0.31 6.73
CA GLU A 165 -47.56 -1.45 7.45
C GLU A 165 -47.81 -2.65 6.53
N HIS A 166 -47.97 -2.44 5.23
CA HIS A 166 -48.26 -3.49 4.25
C HIS A 166 -47.05 -4.35 3.87
N LYS A 167 -45.83 -3.95 4.23
CA LYS A 167 -44.63 -4.73 3.86
C LYS A 167 -43.84 -5.26 5.04
N GLU A 168 -44.26 -5.00 6.27
CA GLU A 168 -43.61 -5.55 7.46
C GLU A 168 -43.63 -7.06 7.48
N GLU A 169 -44.79 -7.67 7.17
CA GLU A 169 -44.90 -9.11 7.06
C GLU A 169 -44.07 -9.70 5.91
N TYR A 170 -43.93 -8.97 4.80
CA TYR A 170 -43.10 -9.39 3.68
C TYR A 170 -41.62 -9.51 4.09
N TYR A 171 -41.06 -8.53 4.80
CA TYR A 171 -39.68 -8.58 5.28
C TYR A 171 -39.48 -9.65 6.34
N LYS A 172 -40.41 -9.76 7.26
CA LYS A 172 -40.41 -10.82 8.24
C LYS A 172 -40.41 -12.20 7.55
N SER A 173 -41.20 -12.36 6.52
CA SER A 173 -41.23 -13.59 5.73
C SER A 173 -39.91 -13.89 5.03
N ILE A 174 -39.20 -12.85 4.50
CA ILE A 174 -37.87 -13.04 3.92
C ILE A 174 -36.89 -13.58 4.97
N VAL A 175 -36.82 -12.94 6.14
CA VAL A 175 -35.88 -13.34 7.22
C VAL A 175 -36.23 -14.75 7.73
N GLU A 176 -37.51 -15.03 7.98
CA GLU A 176 -37.97 -16.37 8.39
C GLU A 176 -37.63 -17.45 7.34
N THR A 177 -37.79 -17.11 6.06
CA THR A 177 -37.44 -18.04 4.99
C THR A 177 -35.94 -18.32 4.94
N ILE A 178 -35.08 -17.28 5.07
CA ILE A 178 -33.61 -17.41 5.13
C ILE A 178 -33.20 -18.37 6.25
N VAL A 179 -33.83 -18.26 7.43
CA VAL A 179 -33.55 -19.14 8.57
C VAL A 179 -34.08 -20.54 8.31
N ASN A 180 -35.35 -20.67 7.90
CA ASN A 180 -36.02 -21.97 7.73
C ASN A 180 -35.40 -22.87 6.64
N ILE A 181 -34.84 -22.29 5.57
CA ILE A 181 -34.12 -23.03 4.52
C ILE A 181 -32.64 -23.28 4.82
N GLY A 182 -32.15 -22.80 5.99
CA GLY A 182 -30.81 -23.09 6.49
C GLY A 182 -29.66 -22.30 5.86
N ILE A 183 -29.90 -21.11 5.25
CA ILE A 183 -28.88 -20.28 4.60
C ILE A 183 -28.53 -19.01 5.41
N ALA A 184 -28.94 -18.96 6.68
CA ALA A 184 -28.74 -17.78 7.53
C ALA A 184 -27.26 -17.45 7.76
N LYS A 185 -26.40 -18.48 7.90
CA LYS A 185 -24.96 -18.32 8.04
C LYS A 185 -24.37 -17.59 6.82
N GLU A 186 -24.64 -18.09 5.62
CA GLU A 186 -24.16 -17.53 4.36
C GLU A 186 -24.67 -16.10 4.14
N PHE A 187 -25.91 -15.83 4.51
CA PHE A 187 -26.50 -14.50 4.41
C PHE A 187 -25.83 -13.51 5.36
N ILE A 188 -25.55 -13.89 6.61
CA ILE A 188 -24.83 -13.05 7.58
C ILE A 188 -23.41 -12.75 7.09
N ILE A 189 -22.70 -13.73 6.54
CA ILE A 189 -21.37 -13.55 5.95
C ILE A 189 -21.44 -12.53 4.80
N ALA A 190 -22.42 -12.71 3.92
CA ALA A 190 -22.62 -11.86 2.76
C ALA A 190 -22.87 -10.39 3.15
N ILE A 191 -23.84 -10.14 4.04
CA ILE A 191 -24.20 -8.77 4.46
C ILE A 191 -23.08 -8.12 5.29
N SER A 192 -22.37 -8.87 6.14
CA SER A 192 -21.20 -8.39 6.88
C SER A 192 -20.09 -7.93 5.93
N THR A 193 -19.81 -8.69 4.88
CA THR A 193 -18.84 -8.32 3.84
C THR A 193 -19.25 -7.02 3.12
N VAL A 194 -20.54 -6.84 2.83
CA VAL A 194 -21.04 -5.60 2.23
C VAL A 194 -20.84 -4.42 3.17
N ILE A 195 -21.12 -4.56 4.47
CA ILE A 195 -20.89 -3.50 5.47
C ILE A 195 -19.43 -3.09 5.50
N GLN A 196 -18.49 -4.05 5.53
CA GLN A 196 -17.04 -3.77 5.49
C GLN A 196 -16.67 -2.94 4.25
N LYS A 197 -17.13 -3.35 3.06
CA LYS A 197 -16.87 -2.63 1.80
C LYS A 197 -17.48 -1.23 1.75
N LEU A 198 -18.64 -1.01 2.37
CA LEU A 198 -19.30 0.30 2.42
C LEU A 198 -18.62 1.27 3.37
N VAL A 199 -17.94 0.77 4.40
CA VAL A 199 -17.29 1.61 5.41
C VAL A 199 -15.96 2.16 4.91
N VAL A 200 -15.17 1.36 4.19
CA VAL A 200 -13.92 1.77 3.54
C VAL A 200 -14.20 1.94 2.04
N ASP A 201 -14.54 3.16 1.62
CA ASP A 201 -14.90 3.43 0.23
C ASP A 201 -13.69 3.44 -0.70
N ARG A 202 -12.59 4.05 -0.27
CA ARG A 202 -11.29 4.03 -0.95
C ARG A 202 -10.18 3.78 0.07
N LEU A 203 -9.24 2.95 -0.30
CA LEU A 203 -8.05 2.64 0.48
C LEU A 203 -6.81 3.17 -0.23
N HIS A 204 -6.01 3.98 0.49
CA HIS A 204 -4.69 4.42 0.05
C HIS A 204 -3.63 3.70 0.87
N VAL A 205 -2.73 2.97 0.22
CA VAL A 205 -1.60 2.29 0.86
C VAL A 205 -0.33 3.04 0.51
N ILE A 206 0.28 3.70 1.49
CA ILE A 206 1.40 4.61 1.27
C ILE A 206 2.73 3.86 1.50
N GLY A 207 2.88 2.74 0.80
CA GLY A 207 4.11 1.98 0.67
C GLY A 207 4.48 1.05 1.81
N ASP A 208 5.57 0.33 1.55
CA ASP A 208 6.21 -0.66 2.42
C ASP A 208 5.25 -1.78 2.87
N ILE A 209 4.74 -2.49 1.85
CA ILE A 209 3.93 -3.70 2.03
C ILE A 209 4.83 -4.90 2.34
N TYR A 210 5.99 -4.97 1.68
CA TYR A 210 6.93 -6.08 1.75
C TYR A 210 7.92 -5.97 2.90
N ASP A 211 8.59 -7.11 3.15
CA ASP A 211 9.66 -7.33 4.11
C ASP A 211 9.26 -7.26 5.59
N ARG A 212 10.12 -7.80 6.45
CA ARG A 212 10.06 -7.84 7.92
C ARG A 212 9.02 -8.78 8.50
N GLY A 213 7.75 -8.59 8.21
CA GLY A 213 6.66 -9.45 8.69
C GLY A 213 6.44 -10.69 7.81
N PRO A 214 5.63 -11.66 8.28
CA PRO A 214 5.62 -13.02 7.73
C PRO A 214 4.77 -13.19 6.46
N ARG A 215 3.79 -12.33 6.17
CA ARG A 215 2.81 -12.63 5.12
C ARG A 215 2.42 -11.42 4.26
N PRO A 216 3.37 -10.79 3.54
CA PRO A 216 3.06 -9.72 2.59
C PRO A 216 2.14 -10.21 1.45
N ASP A 217 2.20 -11.47 1.10
CA ASP A 217 1.37 -12.09 0.08
C ASP A 217 -0.13 -12.01 0.40
N ILE A 218 -0.53 -12.29 1.64
CA ILE A 218 -1.92 -12.17 2.08
C ILE A 218 -2.39 -10.71 1.98
N ILE A 219 -1.52 -9.77 2.35
CA ILE A 219 -1.83 -8.34 2.25
C ILE A 219 -2.11 -7.96 0.81
N VAL A 220 -1.21 -8.32 -0.12
CA VAL A 220 -1.38 -8.01 -1.55
C VAL A 220 -2.63 -8.70 -2.12
N ASP A 221 -2.89 -9.96 -1.78
CA ASP A 221 -4.11 -10.65 -2.19
C ASP A 221 -5.37 -9.92 -1.69
N LYS A 222 -5.39 -9.42 -0.45
CA LYS A 222 -6.50 -8.62 0.08
C LYS A 222 -6.65 -7.27 -0.61
N LEU A 223 -5.55 -6.64 -0.99
CA LEU A 223 -5.57 -5.39 -1.76
C LEU A 223 -6.10 -5.62 -3.19
N ILE A 224 -5.77 -6.75 -3.82
CA ILE A 224 -6.32 -7.15 -5.14
C ILE A 224 -7.84 -7.36 -5.06
N GLU A 225 -8.34 -7.94 -3.96
CA GLU A 225 -9.77 -8.14 -3.72
C GLU A 225 -10.53 -6.85 -3.36
N HIS A 226 -9.82 -5.79 -2.96
CA HIS A 226 -10.45 -4.55 -2.53
C HIS A 226 -11.02 -3.78 -3.72
N HIS A 227 -12.27 -3.31 -3.60
CA HIS A 227 -13.02 -2.69 -4.70
C HIS A 227 -12.43 -1.36 -5.20
N CYS A 228 -11.72 -0.61 -4.37
CA CYS A 228 -11.09 0.66 -4.74
C CYS A 228 -9.82 0.89 -3.92
N VAL A 229 -8.66 0.70 -4.52
CA VAL A 229 -7.35 0.87 -3.88
C VAL A 229 -6.36 1.54 -4.82
N ASP A 230 -5.50 2.37 -4.26
CA ASP A 230 -4.27 2.84 -4.88
C ASP A 230 -3.08 2.70 -3.91
N ILE A 231 -1.89 2.66 -4.47
CA ILE A 231 -0.67 2.33 -3.72
C ILE A 231 0.41 3.36 -4.11
N GLN A 232 1.07 3.95 -3.13
CA GLN A 232 2.34 4.63 -3.36
C GLN A 232 3.44 3.64 -3.04
N TRP A 233 4.40 3.47 -3.96
CA TRP A 233 5.47 2.50 -3.74
C TRP A 233 6.35 2.91 -2.57
N GLY A 234 6.66 1.96 -1.68
CA GLY A 234 7.72 2.10 -0.70
C GLY A 234 9.07 1.62 -1.25
N ASN A 235 10.16 1.89 -0.51
CA ASN A 235 11.47 1.41 -0.91
C ASN A 235 11.57 -0.13 -0.83
N HIS A 236 10.89 -0.77 0.09
CA HIS A 236 10.80 -2.24 0.13
C HIS A 236 9.96 -2.79 -1.04
N ASP A 237 8.91 -2.10 -1.45
CA ASP A 237 8.07 -2.53 -2.58
C ASP A 237 8.86 -2.45 -3.89
N ILE A 238 9.54 -1.33 -4.18
CA ILE A 238 10.32 -1.17 -5.41
C ILE A 238 11.47 -2.19 -5.50
N LEU A 239 12.02 -2.61 -4.35
CA LEU A 239 13.03 -3.66 -4.29
C LEU A 239 12.46 -5.00 -4.82
N TRP A 240 11.29 -5.42 -4.37
CA TRP A 240 10.61 -6.63 -4.84
C TRP A 240 10.13 -6.50 -6.30
N MET A 241 9.72 -5.30 -6.71
CA MET A 241 9.36 -5.00 -8.11
C MET A 241 10.57 -5.14 -9.03
N GLY A 242 11.75 -4.65 -8.61
CA GLY A 242 13.02 -4.84 -9.31
C GLY A 242 13.44 -6.31 -9.38
N ALA A 243 13.30 -7.03 -8.28
CA ALA A 243 13.59 -8.46 -8.21
C ALA A 243 12.70 -9.27 -9.18
N ALA A 244 11.40 -8.98 -9.23
CA ALA A 244 10.48 -9.61 -10.18
C ALA A 244 10.78 -9.27 -11.64
N SER A 245 11.35 -8.09 -11.91
CA SER A 245 11.84 -7.69 -13.23
C SER A 245 13.08 -8.47 -13.68
N GLY A 246 13.76 -9.12 -12.71
CA GLY A 246 15.01 -9.86 -12.90
C GLY A 246 16.26 -8.99 -12.70
N GLU A 247 16.13 -7.84 -11.99
CA GLU A 247 17.29 -7.05 -11.58
C GLU A 247 18.05 -7.81 -10.48
N LYS A 248 19.32 -8.12 -10.78
CA LYS A 248 20.15 -9.04 -9.97
C LYS A 248 20.42 -8.50 -8.58
N THR A 249 20.68 -7.20 -8.48
CA THR A 249 21.01 -6.53 -7.22
C THR A 249 19.78 -6.45 -6.31
N CYS A 250 18.59 -6.20 -6.89
CA CYS A 250 17.31 -6.22 -6.16
C CYS A 250 17.01 -7.64 -5.64
N ILE A 251 17.24 -8.69 -6.46
CA ILE A 251 17.09 -10.09 -6.02
C ILE A 251 18.00 -10.38 -4.82
N ALA A 252 19.26 -9.99 -4.91
CA ALA A 252 20.22 -10.23 -3.83
C ALA A 252 19.84 -9.49 -2.53
N ASN A 253 19.38 -8.24 -2.66
CA ASN A 253 18.91 -7.43 -1.52
C ASN A 253 17.63 -8.02 -0.89
N ALA A 254 16.63 -8.42 -1.69
CA ALA A 254 15.39 -9.03 -1.19
C ALA A 254 15.69 -10.32 -0.43
N LEU A 255 16.54 -11.20 -0.97
CA LEU A 255 16.94 -12.45 -0.32
C LEU A 255 17.75 -12.19 0.95
N ARG A 256 18.67 -11.21 0.95
CA ARG A 256 19.42 -10.83 2.15
C ARG A 256 18.49 -10.37 3.28
N ILE A 257 17.49 -9.56 2.95
CA ILE A 257 16.50 -9.08 3.93
C ILE A 257 15.66 -10.25 4.43
N SER A 258 15.16 -11.10 3.54
CA SER A 258 14.39 -12.29 3.91
C SER A 258 15.21 -13.24 4.83
N ALA A 259 16.49 -13.48 4.52
CA ALA A 259 17.37 -14.26 5.37
C ALA A 259 17.61 -13.61 6.75
N ARG A 260 17.77 -12.28 6.79
CA ARG A 260 17.97 -11.52 8.03
C ARG A 260 16.79 -11.62 9.00
N TYR A 261 15.56 -11.64 8.48
CA TYR A 261 14.31 -11.73 9.27
C TYR A 261 13.76 -13.16 9.35
N ALA A 262 14.49 -14.15 8.82
CA ALA A 262 14.10 -15.56 8.76
C ALA A 262 12.79 -15.82 7.99
N ASN A 263 12.57 -15.08 6.93
CA ASN A 263 11.38 -15.14 6.09
C ASN A 263 11.68 -15.79 4.72
N LEU A 264 12.63 -16.72 4.65
CA LEU A 264 12.97 -17.41 3.39
C LEU A 264 11.85 -18.34 2.89
N ASP A 265 10.99 -18.80 3.79
CA ASP A 265 9.75 -19.53 3.50
C ASP A 265 8.78 -18.73 2.61
N ILE A 266 8.70 -17.41 2.79
CA ILE A 266 7.93 -16.52 1.89
C ILE A 266 8.45 -16.65 0.46
N VAL A 267 9.75 -16.67 0.29
CA VAL A 267 10.40 -16.74 -1.01
C VAL A 267 10.19 -18.11 -1.65
N GLU A 268 10.38 -19.18 -0.89
CA GLU A 268 10.39 -20.55 -1.40
C GLU A 268 8.97 -21.13 -1.47
N ASP A 269 8.24 -21.16 -0.36
CA ASP A 269 6.94 -21.83 -0.28
C ASP A 269 5.81 -21.02 -0.91
N ILE A 270 5.85 -19.69 -0.74
CA ILE A 270 4.74 -18.84 -1.15
C ILE A 270 4.91 -18.37 -2.60
N TYR A 271 6.10 -17.92 -2.96
CA TYR A 271 6.38 -17.46 -4.33
C TYR A 271 6.98 -18.54 -5.24
N GLY A 272 7.28 -19.72 -4.71
CA GLY A 272 7.81 -20.85 -5.48
C GLY A 272 9.20 -20.60 -6.05
N ILE A 273 10.01 -19.77 -5.39
CA ILE A 273 11.35 -19.40 -5.84
C ILE A 273 12.37 -20.42 -5.28
N ASN A 274 13.04 -21.14 -6.17
CA ASN A 274 13.97 -22.17 -5.78
C ASN A 274 15.26 -21.60 -5.16
N LEU A 275 15.43 -21.80 -3.86
CA LEU A 275 16.60 -21.36 -3.09
C LEU A 275 17.71 -22.43 -2.99
N LEU A 276 17.49 -23.67 -3.48
CA LEU A 276 18.47 -24.75 -3.41
C LEU A 276 19.84 -24.37 -4.02
N PRO A 277 19.94 -23.65 -5.15
CA PRO A 277 21.23 -23.22 -5.68
C PRO A 277 22.02 -22.34 -4.70
N LEU A 278 21.35 -21.42 -4.00
CA LEU A 278 21.97 -20.56 -2.99
C LEU A 278 22.35 -21.36 -1.74
N ALA A 279 21.48 -22.25 -1.28
CA ALA A 279 21.74 -23.08 -0.11
C ALA A 279 22.95 -24.00 -0.33
N THR A 280 23.03 -24.68 -1.48
CA THR A 280 24.16 -25.55 -1.84
C THR A 280 25.47 -24.75 -1.90
N PHE A 281 25.46 -23.63 -2.63
CA PHE A 281 26.63 -22.75 -2.72
C PHE A 281 27.10 -22.25 -1.35
N ALA A 282 26.16 -21.85 -0.49
CA ALA A 282 26.47 -21.35 0.85
C ALA A 282 27.07 -22.42 1.77
N ILE A 283 26.55 -23.64 1.72
CA ILE A 283 27.09 -24.77 2.49
C ILE A 283 28.51 -25.09 2.05
N ASP A 284 28.76 -25.18 0.74
CA ASP A 284 30.07 -25.55 0.20
C ASP A 284 31.12 -24.46 0.46
N THR A 285 30.75 -23.19 0.24
CA THR A 285 31.68 -22.04 0.35
C THR A 285 31.99 -21.68 1.79
N TYR A 286 31.00 -21.74 2.69
CA TYR A 286 31.12 -21.33 4.10
C TYR A 286 31.02 -22.51 5.07
N LYS A 287 31.52 -23.70 4.66
CA LYS A 287 31.42 -24.95 5.42
C LYS A 287 31.86 -24.78 6.86
N ASP A 288 33.05 -24.21 7.04
CA ASP A 288 33.75 -24.09 8.34
C ASP A 288 33.58 -22.68 8.97
N ASP A 289 32.79 -21.81 8.35
CA ASP A 289 32.51 -20.46 8.85
C ASP A 289 31.24 -20.46 9.71
N PRO A 290 31.28 -19.98 10.96
CA PRO A 290 30.10 -19.84 11.80
C PRO A 290 29.18 -18.72 11.37
N CYS A 291 29.56 -17.82 10.45
CA CYS A 291 28.80 -16.70 9.92
C CYS A 291 28.11 -15.86 11.03
N LYS A 292 28.80 -15.54 12.12
CA LYS A 292 28.25 -14.95 13.35
C LYS A 292 27.50 -13.63 13.10
N GLU A 293 28.05 -12.78 12.22
CA GLU A 293 27.47 -11.46 11.92
C GLU A 293 26.21 -11.54 11.06
N PHE A 294 25.91 -12.73 10.51
CA PHE A 294 24.80 -12.99 9.60
C PHE A 294 23.71 -13.86 10.22
N ILE A 295 23.78 -14.15 11.53
CA ILE A 295 22.74 -14.91 12.24
C ILE A 295 21.41 -14.15 12.12
N PRO A 296 20.31 -14.81 11.69
CA PRO A 296 19.01 -14.18 11.55
C PRO A 296 18.49 -13.62 12.87
N LYS A 297 17.75 -12.52 12.79
CA LYS A 297 17.06 -11.91 13.95
C LYS A 297 15.75 -12.66 14.20
N ILE A 298 15.80 -13.75 14.94
CA ILE A 298 14.64 -14.57 15.26
C ILE A 298 14.35 -14.47 16.75
N ASN A 299 13.09 -14.21 17.10
CA ASN A 299 12.58 -14.36 18.46
C ASN A 299 11.85 -15.71 18.65
N ASP A 300 11.69 -16.51 17.58
CA ASP A 300 10.97 -17.77 17.60
C ASP A 300 11.89 -18.92 18.06
N GLN A 301 11.43 -19.67 19.05
CA GLN A 301 12.12 -20.85 19.58
C GLN A 301 11.92 -22.11 18.73
N SER A 302 11.02 -22.09 17.76
CA SER A 302 10.73 -23.23 16.87
C SER A 302 11.86 -23.52 15.87
N VAL A 303 12.69 -22.51 15.54
CA VAL A 303 13.78 -22.65 14.56
C VAL A 303 15.00 -23.32 15.19
N THR A 304 15.40 -24.45 14.62
CA THR A 304 16.53 -25.27 15.12
C THR A 304 17.88 -24.57 14.92
N ILE A 305 18.91 -25.02 15.67
CA ILE A 305 20.29 -24.53 15.53
C ILE A 305 20.83 -24.77 14.12
N THR A 306 20.49 -25.92 13.52
CA THR A 306 20.91 -26.28 12.15
C THR A 306 20.31 -25.34 11.11
N GLU A 307 19.01 -25.04 11.21
CA GLU A 307 18.35 -24.10 10.33
C GLU A 307 18.92 -22.68 10.46
N LYS A 308 19.16 -22.21 11.69
CA LYS A 308 19.81 -20.90 11.94
C LYS A 308 21.20 -20.84 11.31
N SER A 309 21.98 -21.93 11.40
CA SER A 309 23.29 -22.01 10.79
C SER A 309 23.24 -21.98 9.27
N LEU A 310 22.30 -22.70 8.66
CA LEU A 310 22.11 -22.68 7.21
C LEU A 310 21.67 -21.29 6.72
N MET A 311 20.69 -20.69 7.39
CA MET A 311 20.24 -19.33 7.07
C MET A 311 21.38 -18.30 7.20
N ALA A 312 22.25 -18.41 8.22
CA ALA A 312 23.39 -17.53 8.37
C ALA A 312 24.40 -17.65 7.22
N LYS A 313 24.65 -18.87 6.75
CA LYS A 313 25.52 -19.12 5.59
C LYS A 313 24.91 -18.57 4.29
N MET A 314 23.62 -18.82 4.05
CA MET A 314 22.90 -18.27 2.91
C MET A 314 22.86 -16.73 2.95
N HIS A 315 22.65 -16.14 4.12
CA HIS A 315 22.65 -14.70 4.35
C HIS A 315 24.01 -14.08 4.02
N LYS A 316 25.13 -14.69 4.49
CA LYS A 316 26.48 -14.23 4.14
C LYS A 316 26.74 -14.38 2.65
N ALA A 317 26.44 -15.54 2.07
CA ALA A 317 26.65 -15.80 0.64
C ALA A 317 25.96 -14.76 -0.24
N ILE A 318 24.66 -14.53 -0.02
CA ILE A 318 23.91 -13.58 -0.83
C ILE A 318 24.32 -12.12 -0.56
N SER A 319 24.78 -11.79 0.66
CA SER A 319 25.32 -10.46 0.97
C SER A 319 26.61 -10.16 0.20
N ILE A 320 27.51 -11.11 0.09
CA ILE A 320 28.74 -10.93 -0.71
C ILE A 320 28.40 -10.77 -2.19
N ILE A 321 27.51 -11.60 -2.71
CA ILE A 321 27.01 -11.46 -4.10
C ILE A 321 26.37 -10.09 -4.31
N GLN A 322 25.55 -9.62 -3.36
CA GLN A 322 24.93 -8.28 -3.39
C GLN A 322 25.97 -7.18 -3.54
N PHE A 323 27.00 -7.14 -2.69
CA PHE A 323 28.01 -6.08 -2.74
C PHE A 323 28.78 -6.07 -4.06
N LYS A 324 29.02 -7.25 -4.65
CA LYS A 324 29.65 -7.33 -5.98
C LYS A 324 28.71 -6.75 -7.06
N LEU A 325 27.45 -7.13 -7.05
CA LEU A 325 26.45 -6.66 -8.01
C LEU A 325 26.19 -5.15 -7.88
N GLU A 326 26.13 -4.62 -6.64
CA GLU A 326 26.03 -3.17 -6.41
C GLU A 326 27.20 -2.44 -7.06
N GLY A 327 28.42 -2.94 -6.93
CA GLY A 327 29.58 -2.36 -7.59
C GLY A 327 29.51 -2.41 -9.12
N GLU A 328 28.89 -3.45 -9.70
CA GLU A 328 28.63 -3.50 -11.15
C GLU A 328 27.65 -2.42 -11.59
N VAL A 329 26.56 -2.18 -10.83
CA VAL A 329 25.60 -1.10 -11.13
C VAL A 329 26.26 0.26 -11.00
N ILE A 330 26.97 0.54 -9.91
CA ILE A 330 27.65 1.82 -9.67
C ILE A 330 28.63 2.13 -10.80
N ARG A 331 29.44 1.16 -11.22
CA ARG A 331 30.42 1.34 -12.32
C ARG A 331 29.77 1.63 -13.69
N ARG A 332 28.61 1.04 -13.98
CA ARG A 332 27.90 1.31 -15.27
C ARG A 332 26.99 2.52 -15.24
N ARG A 333 26.71 3.09 -14.05
CA ARG A 333 25.87 4.27 -13.85
C ARG A 333 26.60 5.35 -13.04
N PRO A 334 27.66 5.98 -13.58
CA PRO A 334 28.37 7.03 -12.87
C PRO A 334 27.48 8.23 -12.53
N GLU A 335 26.39 8.46 -13.29
CA GLU A 335 25.39 9.48 -13.03
C GLU A 335 24.61 9.27 -11.70
N PHE A 336 24.70 8.10 -11.08
CA PHE A 336 24.16 7.84 -9.74
C PHE A 336 25.00 8.46 -8.62
N GLU A 337 26.24 8.85 -8.93
CA GLU A 337 27.20 9.47 -7.98
C GLU A 337 27.44 8.65 -6.71
N MET A 338 27.58 7.34 -6.86
CA MET A 338 27.71 6.37 -5.76
C MET A 338 29.10 5.72 -5.68
N GLU A 339 30.13 6.24 -6.34
CA GLU A 339 31.49 5.64 -6.38
C GLU A 339 32.10 5.49 -4.97
N HIS A 340 31.73 6.35 -4.03
CA HIS A 340 32.16 6.25 -2.63
C HIS A 340 31.61 4.99 -1.93
N ARG A 341 30.61 4.32 -2.51
CA ARG A 341 30.09 3.02 -2.03
C ARG A 341 30.80 1.80 -2.64
N LEU A 342 31.85 1.99 -3.41
CA LEU A 342 32.71 0.91 -3.89
C LEU A 342 33.63 0.41 -2.77
N LEU A 343 33.04 -0.08 -1.66
CA LEU A 343 33.71 -0.39 -0.41
C LEU A 343 34.67 -1.58 -0.50
N LEU A 344 34.40 -2.55 -1.37
CA LEU A 344 35.29 -3.71 -1.55
C LEU A 344 36.68 -3.32 -2.07
N ASN A 345 36.81 -2.19 -2.78
CA ASN A 345 38.11 -1.66 -3.20
C ASN A 345 38.89 -1.00 -2.05
N MET A 346 38.22 -0.64 -0.96
CA MET A 346 38.81 0.07 0.18
C MET A 346 39.35 -0.88 1.26
N ILE A 347 39.15 -2.19 1.08
CA ILE A 347 39.59 -3.22 2.01
C ILE A 347 41.08 -3.53 1.80
N ASN A 348 41.85 -3.48 2.88
CA ASN A 348 43.17 -4.13 2.96
C ASN A 348 42.93 -5.58 3.39
N TYR A 349 42.89 -6.49 2.41
CA TYR A 349 42.61 -7.89 2.62
C TYR A 349 43.70 -8.63 3.41
N ASP A 350 44.94 -8.15 3.44
CA ASP A 350 46.04 -8.76 4.15
C ASP A 350 46.02 -8.40 5.63
N GLU A 351 45.62 -7.19 5.97
CA GLU A 351 45.52 -6.72 7.35
C GLU A 351 44.11 -6.91 7.93
N GLY A 352 43.11 -7.20 7.10
CA GLY A 352 41.71 -7.30 7.53
C GLY A 352 41.12 -5.97 8.00
N THR A 353 41.50 -4.90 7.31
CA THR A 353 41.04 -3.52 7.63
C THR A 353 40.39 -2.83 6.44
N ILE A 354 39.61 -1.80 6.71
CA ILE A 354 39.03 -0.92 5.69
C ILE A 354 39.24 0.54 6.06
N THR A 355 39.55 1.39 5.08
CA THR A 355 39.71 2.83 5.31
C THR A 355 38.52 3.60 4.77
N LEU A 356 37.76 4.26 5.66
CA LEU A 356 36.59 5.08 5.33
C LEU A 356 36.85 6.51 5.81
N ASN A 357 36.66 7.50 4.95
CA ASN A 357 36.83 8.91 5.28
C ASN A 357 38.16 9.21 5.98
N GLY A 358 39.26 8.58 5.56
CA GLY A 358 40.60 8.77 6.12
C GLY A 358 40.87 8.07 7.46
N LYS A 359 39.92 7.31 7.99
CA LYS A 359 40.04 6.53 9.22
C LYS A 359 39.98 5.02 8.91
N THR A 360 40.90 4.27 9.51
CA THR A 360 41.02 2.81 9.31
C THR A 360 40.29 2.06 10.42
N TYR A 361 39.46 1.10 10.02
CA TYR A 361 38.65 0.26 10.89
C TYR A 361 39.02 -1.21 10.69
N LYS A 362 38.95 -2.01 11.76
CA LYS A 362 39.16 -3.45 11.69
C LYS A 362 37.87 -4.16 11.27
N LEU A 363 37.97 -5.09 10.34
CA LEU A 363 36.83 -5.92 9.96
C LEU A 363 36.53 -6.97 11.03
N LYS A 364 35.27 -7.16 11.37
CA LYS A 364 34.78 -8.21 12.28
C LYS A 364 34.87 -9.60 11.66
N ASP A 365 34.75 -9.68 10.34
CA ASP A 365 34.79 -10.91 9.57
C ASP A 365 35.67 -10.69 8.34
N THR A 366 36.70 -11.48 8.22
CA THR A 366 37.71 -11.40 7.15
C THR A 366 37.68 -12.66 6.25
N TYR A 367 36.80 -13.63 6.54
CA TYR A 367 36.65 -14.82 5.73
C TYR A 367 35.77 -14.52 4.50
N LEU A 368 36.43 -14.12 3.42
CA LEU A 368 35.80 -13.69 2.16
C LEU A 368 36.34 -14.52 0.97
N PRO A 369 36.05 -15.84 0.95
CA PRO A 369 36.77 -16.80 0.05
C PRO A 369 36.45 -16.58 -1.43
N THR A 370 35.38 -15.92 -1.78
CA THR A 370 34.96 -15.68 -3.17
C THR A 370 35.42 -14.34 -3.74
N ILE A 371 36.07 -13.50 -2.91
CA ILE A 371 36.54 -12.17 -3.37
C ILE A 371 37.95 -12.32 -3.99
N ASP A 372 38.06 -11.90 -5.27
CA ASP A 372 39.34 -11.73 -5.92
C ASP A 372 39.94 -10.36 -5.51
N LYS A 373 41.07 -10.35 -4.81
CA LYS A 373 41.74 -9.12 -4.35
C LYS A 373 42.09 -8.13 -5.49
N LYS A 374 42.24 -8.64 -6.73
CA LYS A 374 42.57 -7.83 -7.90
C LYS A 374 41.35 -7.22 -8.58
N ASP A 375 40.19 -7.89 -8.50
CA ASP A 375 38.91 -7.40 -8.99
C ASP A 375 37.79 -7.84 -8.02
N PRO A 376 37.63 -7.12 -6.91
CA PRO A 376 36.71 -7.53 -5.83
C PRO A 376 35.23 -7.62 -6.21
N TYR A 377 34.84 -6.99 -7.30
CA TYR A 377 33.44 -6.99 -7.79
C TYR A 377 33.16 -8.09 -8.80
N LYS A 378 34.18 -8.83 -9.24
CA LYS A 378 33.98 -9.93 -10.18
C LYS A 378 33.29 -11.10 -9.49
N LEU A 379 32.14 -11.53 -10.04
CA LEU A 379 31.47 -12.76 -9.61
C LEU A 379 32.32 -13.98 -10.00
N THR A 380 32.37 -14.98 -9.12
CA THR A 380 32.89 -16.32 -9.49
C THR A 380 31.91 -17.00 -10.46
N ILE A 381 32.33 -18.11 -11.07
CA ILE A 381 31.45 -18.89 -11.94
C ILE A 381 30.28 -19.44 -11.16
N GLU A 382 30.50 -19.89 -9.93
CA GLU A 382 29.49 -20.43 -9.02
C GLU A 382 28.49 -19.36 -8.61
N GLU A 383 28.96 -18.17 -8.20
CA GLU A 383 28.10 -17.02 -7.85
C GLU A 383 27.24 -16.60 -9.03
N LYS A 384 27.82 -16.55 -10.24
CA LYS A 384 27.07 -16.24 -11.48
C LYS A 384 25.99 -17.29 -11.75
N ASN A 385 26.30 -18.57 -11.60
CA ASN A 385 25.33 -19.65 -11.77
C ASN A 385 24.19 -19.57 -10.74
N VAL A 386 24.47 -19.20 -9.48
CA VAL A 386 23.46 -18.99 -8.44
C VAL A 386 22.52 -17.85 -8.86
N ILE A 387 23.08 -16.67 -9.18
CA ILE A 387 22.24 -15.50 -9.47
C ILE A 387 21.44 -15.67 -10.77
N ASP A 388 21.98 -16.32 -11.80
CA ASP A 388 21.27 -16.56 -13.06
C ASP A 388 20.09 -17.54 -12.86
N LYS A 389 20.22 -18.54 -11.98
CA LYS A 389 19.11 -19.43 -11.59
C LYS A 389 18.06 -18.69 -10.75
N LEU A 390 18.48 -17.83 -9.83
CA LEU A 390 17.57 -17.00 -9.05
C LEU A 390 16.78 -16.04 -9.96
N VAL A 391 17.43 -15.36 -10.91
CA VAL A 391 16.76 -14.51 -11.90
C VAL A 391 15.69 -15.29 -12.65
N SER A 392 16.00 -16.49 -13.11
CA SER A 392 15.04 -17.35 -13.83
C SER A 392 13.85 -17.71 -12.92
N SER A 393 14.09 -18.00 -11.65
CA SER A 393 13.08 -18.38 -10.68
C SER A 393 12.16 -17.19 -10.32
N PHE A 394 12.73 -16.01 -10.04
CA PHE A 394 11.95 -14.79 -9.74
C PHE A 394 11.06 -14.37 -10.93
N ARG A 395 11.60 -14.43 -12.14
CA ARG A 395 10.83 -14.12 -13.36
C ARG A 395 9.78 -15.16 -13.70
N GLY A 396 9.98 -16.41 -13.29
CA GLY A 396 9.07 -17.53 -13.49
C GLY A 396 7.97 -17.66 -12.44
N SER A 397 8.03 -16.94 -11.33
CA SER A 397 7.04 -17.01 -10.25
C SER A 397 5.73 -16.31 -10.66
N GLU A 398 4.69 -17.08 -11.00
CA GLU A 398 3.39 -16.54 -11.42
C GLU A 398 2.75 -15.66 -10.33
N LYS A 399 2.79 -16.10 -9.07
CA LYS A 399 2.23 -15.33 -7.95
C LYS A 399 2.95 -14.00 -7.76
N LEU A 400 4.30 -14.00 -7.78
CA LEU A 400 5.08 -12.76 -7.67
C LEU A 400 4.82 -11.82 -8.84
N GLN A 401 4.79 -12.34 -10.08
CA GLN A 401 4.49 -11.54 -11.27
C GLN A 401 3.09 -10.92 -11.21
N LYS A 402 2.08 -11.67 -10.73
CA LYS A 402 0.72 -11.15 -10.49
C LYS A 402 0.72 -10.01 -9.49
N HIS A 403 1.40 -10.19 -8.35
CA HIS A 403 1.49 -9.18 -7.29
C HIS A 403 2.20 -7.91 -7.77
N VAL A 404 3.36 -8.05 -8.42
CA VAL A 404 4.11 -6.91 -8.94
C VAL A 404 3.37 -6.20 -10.07
N SER A 405 2.71 -6.93 -10.97
CA SER A 405 1.84 -6.32 -11.98
C SER A 405 0.71 -5.50 -11.36
N PHE A 406 0.16 -5.96 -10.23
CA PHE A 406 -0.82 -5.20 -9.47
C PHE A 406 -0.23 -3.92 -8.88
N LEU A 407 0.98 -3.98 -8.28
CA LEU A 407 1.67 -2.79 -7.76
C LEU A 407 1.94 -1.77 -8.87
N PHE A 408 2.32 -2.19 -10.07
CA PHE A 408 2.46 -1.29 -11.22
C PHE A 408 1.13 -0.73 -11.72
N SER A 409 0.05 -1.53 -11.70
CA SER A 409 -1.25 -1.11 -12.22
C SER A 409 -2.01 -0.15 -11.30
N LYS A 410 -1.83 -0.27 -9.98
CA LYS A 410 -2.51 0.51 -8.95
C LYS A 410 -1.58 1.48 -8.22
N GLY A 411 -0.28 1.43 -8.52
CA GLY A 411 0.72 2.18 -7.78
C GLY A 411 1.46 3.21 -8.61
N SER A 412 2.10 4.13 -7.88
CA SER A 412 2.95 5.22 -8.38
C SER A 412 3.94 5.64 -7.29
N ILE A 413 4.94 6.45 -7.65
CA ILE A 413 5.86 7.04 -6.67
C ILE A 413 5.14 8.02 -5.75
N TYR A 414 4.20 8.78 -6.28
CA TYR A 414 3.34 9.70 -5.53
C TYR A 414 1.93 9.73 -6.14
N LEU A 415 0.97 10.25 -5.38
CA LEU A 415 -0.40 10.49 -5.86
C LEU A 415 -0.93 11.81 -5.32
N LYS A 416 -1.60 12.58 -6.17
CA LYS A 416 -2.47 13.69 -5.72
C LYS A 416 -3.89 13.13 -5.58
N ALA A 417 -4.47 13.22 -4.40
CA ALA A 417 -5.82 12.74 -4.12
C ALA A 417 -6.58 13.73 -3.23
N ASN A 418 -7.63 14.33 -3.78
CA ASN A 418 -8.51 15.28 -3.05
C ASN A 418 -7.71 16.36 -2.31
N LEU A 419 -6.80 17.03 -3.01
CA LEU A 419 -5.85 18.06 -2.52
C LEU A 419 -4.73 17.53 -1.60
N ASN A 420 -4.66 16.23 -1.33
CA ASN A 420 -3.56 15.66 -0.58
C ASN A 420 -2.46 15.14 -1.51
N LEU A 421 -1.21 15.34 -1.13
CA LEU A 421 -0.04 14.72 -1.74
C LEU A 421 0.34 13.49 -0.93
N LEU A 422 0.20 12.32 -1.54
CA LEU A 422 0.57 11.03 -0.93
C LEU A 422 1.95 10.65 -1.44
N ILE A 423 2.91 10.47 -0.52
CA ILE A 423 4.29 10.04 -0.82
C ILE A 423 4.74 9.09 0.28
N HIS A 424 5.48 8.03 -0.07
CA HIS A 424 5.99 7.13 0.95
C HIS A 424 7.08 7.77 1.80
N GLY A 425 8.20 8.16 1.23
CA GLY A 425 9.37 8.65 1.97
C GLY A 425 9.46 10.18 2.02
N CYS A 426 9.91 10.81 0.96
CA CYS A 426 10.16 12.26 0.94
C CYS A 426 10.04 12.87 -0.46
N VAL A 427 10.01 14.19 -0.53
CA VAL A 427 10.43 14.94 -1.71
C VAL A 427 11.89 15.32 -1.50
N PRO A 428 12.86 14.86 -2.33
CA PRO A 428 14.28 15.11 -2.08
C PRO A 428 14.61 16.60 -2.11
N LEU A 429 15.12 17.12 -0.99
CA LEU A 429 15.47 18.54 -0.80
C LEU A 429 16.94 18.70 -0.45
N ASN A 430 17.51 19.84 -0.82
CA ASN A 430 18.77 20.36 -0.31
C ASN A 430 18.56 21.06 1.05
N GLU A 431 19.63 21.37 1.78
CA GLU A 431 19.57 22.04 3.09
C GLU A 431 18.88 23.42 3.05
N ASP A 432 18.92 24.11 1.91
CA ASP A 432 18.24 25.40 1.69
C ASP A 432 16.75 25.26 1.30
N GLY A 433 16.25 24.02 1.23
CA GLY A 433 14.90 23.70 0.84
C GLY A 433 14.62 23.77 -0.67
N SER A 434 15.65 23.91 -1.50
CA SER A 434 15.53 23.71 -2.95
C SER A 434 15.44 22.21 -3.28
N PHE A 435 14.84 21.86 -4.43
CA PHE A 435 14.73 20.46 -4.85
C PHE A 435 16.08 19.92 -5.29
N MET A 436 16.45 18.75 -4.81
CA MET A 436 17.60 18.02 -5.31
C MET A 436 17.40 17.69 -6.79
N SER A 437 18.49 17.73 -7.55
CA SER A 437 18.49 17.37 -8.97
C SER A 437 19.34 16.15 -9.24
N MET A 438 19.02 15.45 -10.32
CA MET A 438 19.76 14.30 -10.81
C MET A 438 19.84 14.34 -12.33
N ASN A 439 21.02 14.04 -12.88
CA ASN A 439 21.18 13.85 -14.30
C ASN A 439 20.72 12.44 -14.69
N ILE A 440 19.74 12.36 -15.59
CA ILE A 440 19.23 11.08 -16.12
C ILE A 440 19.38 11.15 -17.65
N MET A 441 20.22 10.29 -18.21
CA MET A 441 20.46 10.21 -19.66
C MET A 441 20.85 11.57 -20.28
N GLY A 442 21.70 12.35 -19.59
CA GLY A 442 22.18 13.65 -20.07
C GLY A 442 21.24 14.84 -19.86
N LYS A 443 20.10 14.63 -19.19
CA LYS A 443 19.16 15.69 -18.86
C LYS A 443 18.97 15.78 -17.35
N GLU A 444 18.98 17.00 -16.82
CA GLU A 444 18.74 17.27 -15.41
C GLU A 444 17.24 17.29 -15.09
N TYR A 445 16.86 16.59 -14.02
CA TYR A 445 15.50 16.53 -13.48
C TYR A 445 15.52 16.85 -11.98
N LYS A 446 14.48 17.51 -11.48
CA LYS A 446 14.30 17.85 -10.06
C LYS A 446 12.83 17.86 -9.66
N GLY A 447 12.55 17.83 -8.36
CA GLY A 447 11.19 17.91 -7.81
C GLY A 447 10.24 16.88 -8.43
N LYS A 448 9.05 17.31 -8.81
CA LYS A 448 8.03 16.47 -9.45
C LYS A 448 8.53 15.80 -10.73
N ALA A 449 9.24 16.55 -11.59
CA ALA A 449 9.74 16.01 -12.85
C ALA A 449 10.75 14.87 -12.65
N LEU A 450 11.53 14.87 -11.57
CA LEU A 450 12.44 13.78 -11.21
C LEU A 450 11.64 12.53 -10.81
N MET A 451 10.64 12.69 -9.96
CA MET A 451 9.77 11.58 -9.54
C MET A 451 9.02 10.96 -10.72
N ASP A 452 8.45 11.78 -11.61
CA ASP A 452 7.77 11.34 -12.83
C ASP A 452 8.73 10.56 -13.75
N LYS A 453 9.98 11.04 -13.92
CA LYS A 453 10.96 10.36 -14.78
C LYS A 453 11.41 9.03 -14.19
N MET A 454 11.67 8.96 -12.90
CA MET A 454 12.04 7.71 -12.21
C MET A 454 10.91 6.68 -12.29
N GLU A 455 9.66 7.10 -12.11
CA GLU A 455 8.49 6.20 -12.27
C GLU A 455 8.38 5.66 -13.70
N SER A 456 8.53 6.53 -14.71
CA SER A 456 8.51 6.12 -16.12
C SER A 456 9.57 5.04 -16.39
N LEU A 457 10.80 5.27 -15.92
CA LEU A 457 11.91 4.33 -16.10
C LEU A 457 11.69 3.01 -15.36
N ALA A 458 11.17 3.04 -14.10
CA ALA A 458 10.83 1.83 -13.38
C ALA A 458 9.78 0.98 -14.15
N ARG A 459 8.77 1.63 -14.75
CA ARG A 459 7.78 0.97 -15.62
C ARG A 459 8.42 0.39 -16.88
N GLU A 460 9.32 1.11 -17.53
CA GLU A 460 10.09 0.63 -18.69
C GLU A 460 10.92 -0.61 -18.33
N GLY A 461 11.56 -0.62 -17.16
CA GLY A 461 12.32 -1.75 -16.62
C GLY A 461 11.51 -3.04 -16.45
N PHE A 462 10.22 -2.93 -16.15
CA PHE A 462 9.34 -4.09 -16.00
C PHE A 462 8.66 -4.49 -17.32
N PHE A 463 8.05 -3.54 -18.02
CA PHE A 463 7.16 -3.83 -19.15
C PHE A 463 7.86 -3.99 -20.49
N PHE A 464 9.04 -3.40 -20.72
CA PHE A 464 9.71 -3.47 -22.01
C PHE A 464 10.33 -4.85 -22.24
N LYS A 465 10.08 -5.41 -23.46
CA LYS A 465 10.61 -6.73 -23.86
C LYS A 465 11.76 -6.60 -24.86
N ASP A 466 11.66 -5.64 -25.79
CA ASP A 466 12.48 -5.58 -27.00
C ASP A 466 13.57 -4.50 -26.97
N LYS A 467 13.65 -3.71 -25.90
CA LYS A 467 14.60 -2.61 -25.73
C LYS A 467 15.54 -2.89 -24.57
N ALA A 468 16.58 -3.70 -24.83
CA ALA A 468 17.44 -4.25 -23.79
C ALA A 468 18.15 -3.18 -22.94
N GLU A 469 18.59 -2.06 -23.56
CA GLU A 469 19.34 -1.02 -22.90
C GLU A 469 18.44 -0.15 -22.03
N GLU A 470 17.29 0.31 -22.55
CA GLU A 470 16.29 1.07 -21.78
C GLU A 470 15.70 0.24 -20.64
N LYS A 471 15.48 -1.06 -20.89
CA LYS A 471 15.03 -1.99 -19.85
C LYS A 471 16.06 -2.12 -18.73
N LEU A 472 17.35 -2.30 -19.07
CA LEU A 472 18.42 -2.40 -18.09
C LEU A 472 18.52 -1.10 -17.27
N TYR A 473 18.41 0.05 -17.94
CA TYR A 473 18.43 1.35 -17.24
C TYR A 473 17.27 1.46 -16.25
N GLY A 474 16.06 1.08 -16.67
CA GLY A 474 14.88 1.08 -15.79
C GLY A 474 15.01 0.11 -14.61
N MET A 475 15.65 -1.04 -14.80
CA MET A 475 15.97 -2.00 -13.75
C MET A 475 16.99 -1.40 -12.76
N ASP A 476 18.04 -0.74 -13.24
CA ASP A 476 19.03 -0.04 -12.41
C ASP A 476 18.40 1.12 -11.61
N ILE A 477 17.42 1.82 -12.19
CA ILE A 477 16.64 2.86 -11.49
C ILE A 477 15.79 2.26 -10.36
N MET A 478 15.22 1.06 -10.50
CA MET A 478 14.51 0.41 -9.38
C MET A 478 15.45 0.11 -8.21
N TRP A 479 16.70 -0.33 -8.50
CA TRP A 479 17.71 -0.46 -7.45
C TRP A 479 18.12 0.91 -6.87
N TYR A 480 18.29 1.94 -7.70
CA TYR A 480 18.60 3.28 -7.22
C TYR A 480 17.49 3.84 -6.31
N LEU A 481 16.23 3.61 -6.65
CA LEU A 481 15.10 4.00 -5.81
C LEU A 481 15.11 3.32 -4.43
N TRP A 482 15.73 2.14 -4.32
CA TRP A 482 15.96 1.45 -3.05
C TRP A 482 17.01 2.14 -2.17
N THR A 483 18.09 2.72 -2.75
CA THR A 483 19.28 3.12 -1.98
C THR A 483 19.88 4.47 -2.32
N GLY A 484 19.44 5.16 -3.38
CA GLY A 484 20.05 6.38 -3.88
C GLY A 484 19.64 7.63 -3.13
N LYS A 485 20.55 8.61 -3.00
CA LYS A 485 20.34 9.87 -2.25
C LYS A 485 19.21 10.75 -2.79
N CYS A 486 18.96 10.73 -4.10
CA CYS A 486 17.87 11.48 -4.75
C CYS A 486 16.56 10.66 -4.84
N SER A 487 16.49 9.48 -4.20
CA SER A 487 15.29 8.69 -4.16
C SER A 487 14.26 9.28 -3.21
N SER A 488 13.04 9.48 -3.72
CA SER A 488 11.87 9.86 -2.91
C SER A 488 11.38 8.73 -2.00
N LEU A 489 11.79 7.48 -2.25
CA LEU A 489 11.39 6.32 -1.49
C LEU A 489 12.34 6.03 -0.33
N PHE A 490 13.66 6.22 -0.53
CA PHE A 490 14.69 5.91 0.47
C PHE A 490 14.94 7.04 1.47
N GLY A 491 15.03 8.28 1.00
CA GLY A 491 15.10 9.48 1.83
C GLY A 491 16.32 9.60 2.75
N LYS A 492 17.47 9.02 2.36
CA LYS A 492 18.75 9.13 3.07
C LYS A 492 19.90 9.31 2.08
N ASP A 493 21.08 9.68 2.59
CA ASP A 493 22.29 9.84 1.79
C ASP A 493 22.88 8.51 1.33
N ASP A 494 23.07 7.57 2.26
CA ASP A 494 23.70 6.27 2.03
C ASP A 494 22.98 5.15 2.76
N MET A 495 23.09 3.94 2.24
CA MET A 495 22.70 2.72 2.93
C MET A 495 23.93 1.99 3.46
N THR A 496 24.09 1.92 4.79
CA THR A 496 25.28 1.39 5.48
C THR A 496 25.21 -0.10 5.76
N THR A 497 24.73 -0.89 4.79
CA THR A 497 24.56 -2.34 4.96
C THR A 497 25.88 -3.06 5.19
N PHE A 498 26.93 -2.76 4.41
CA PHE A 498 28.25 -3.35 4.56
C PHE A 498 28.84 -3.05 5.93
N GLU A 499 28.81 -1.79 6.33
CA GLU A 499 29.39 -1.32 7.60
C GLU A 499 28.74 -2.03 8.79
N ARG A 500 27.44 -2.23 8.78
CA ARG A 500 26.69 -2.93 9.84
C ARG A 500 27.14 -4.38 10.03
N TYR A 501 27.51 -5.07 8.95
CA TYR A 501 28.00 -6.44 9.04
C TYR A 501 29.47 -6.51 9.40
N PHE A 502 30.32 -5.66 8.82
CA PHE A 502 31.76 -5.84 8.84
C PHE A 502 32.51 -4.91 9.79
N ILE A 503 31.92 -3.84 10.27
CA ILE A 503 32.59 -2.84 11.13
C ILE A 503 31.87 -2.80 12.48
N ALA A 504 32.63 -2.74 13.58
CA ALA A 504 32.07 -2.69 14.93
C ALA A 504 31.64 -1.27 15.33
N GLU A 505 32.35 -0.27 14.86
CA GLU A 505 32.21 1.13 15.22
C GLU A 505 30.89 1.72 14.68
N LYS A 506 29.98 2.03 15.58
CA LYS A 506 28.63 2.53 15.27
C LYS A 506 28.61 3.84 14.50
N GLU A 507 29.67 4.64 14.57
CA GLU A 507 29.78 5.87 13.82
C GLU A 507 29.73 5.63 12.30
N THR A 508 30.22 4.47 11.81
CA THR A 508 30.17 4.09 10.41
C THR A 508 28.78 3.59 9.97
N HIS A 509 27.89 3.32 10.92
CA HIS A 509 26.51 2.87 10.66
C HIS A 509 25.52 4.03 10.49
N LYS A 510 26.00 5.28 10.56
CA LYS A 510 25.15 6.46 10.48
C LYS A 510 24.70 6.68 9.06
N GLU A 511 23.40 6.81 8.89
CA GLU A 511 22.72 7.19 7.64
C GLU A 511 22.06 8.55 7.88
N ASN A 512 22.48 9.61 7.17
CA ASN A 512 21.89 10.91 7.35
C ASN A 512 20.58 10.97 6.56
N LYS A 513 19.53 11.44 7.21
CA LYS A 513 18.23 11.62 6.57
C LYS A 513 18.29 12.79 5.60
N ASN A 514 17.52 12.71 4.51
CA ASN A 514 17.35 13.83 3.58
C ASN A 514 16.86 15.08 4.35
N PRO A 515 17.32 16.28 3.99
CA PRO A 515 16.89 17.52 4.63
C PRO A 515 15.37 17.73 4.72
N TYR A 516 14.59 17.09 3.84
CA TYR A 516 13.13 17.04 3.93
C TYR A 516 12.63 16.72 5.34
N PHE A 517 13.21 15.72 6.02
CA PHE A 517 12.75 15.27 7.34
C PHE A 517 12.96 16.31 8.45
N LYS A 518 13.87 17.25 8.28
CA LYS A 518 14.06 18.41 9.13
C LYS A 518 13.16 19.57 8.69
N LEU A 519 13.11 19.81 7.39
CA LEU A 519 12.37 20.93 6.80
C LEU A 519 10.85 20.73 6.83
N ARG A 520 10.36 19.51 7.00
CA ARG A 520 8.91 19.20 7.11
C ARG A 520 8.22 19.84 8.33
N GLU A 521 8.97 20.38 9.28
CA GLU A 521 8.43 21.20 10.37
C GLU A 521 8.19 22.66 9.96
N ASN A 522 8.68 23.07 8.77
CA ASN A 522 8.64 24.44 8.27
C ASN A 522 7.57 24.61 7.20
N GLU A 523 6.57 25.46 7.43
CA GLU A 523 5.49 25.75 6.49
C GLU A 523 5.97 26.28 5.14
N MET A 524 7.08 27.04 5.11
CA MET A 524 7.63 27.57 3.85
C MET A 524 8.16 26.46 2.94
N ALA A 525 8.75 25.41 3.53
CA ALA A 525 9.17 24.24 2.77
C ALA A 525 7.95 23.47 2.23
N CYS A 526 6.90 23.32 3.04
CA CYS A 526 5.64 22.71 2.60
C CYS A 526 5.01 23.50 1.46
N LYS A 527 5.01 24.84 1.54
CA LYS A 527 4.49 25.72 0.47
C LYS A 527 5.20 25.48 -0.86
N ARG A 528 6.53 25.42 -0.87
CA ARG A 528 7.30 25.11 -2.10
C ARG A 528 6.94 23.75 -2.69
N ILE A 529 6.71 22.75 -1.85
CA ILE A 529 6.27 21.42 -2.30
C ILE A 529 4.88 21.51 -2.90
N PHE A 530 3.92 22.20 -2.26
CA PHE A 530 2.58 22.36 -2.81
C PHE A 530 2.58 23.10 -4.16
N GLU A 531 3.38 24.15 -4.29
CA GLU A 531 3.54 24.89 -5.56
C GLU A 531 4.10 23.97 -6.66
N GLU A 532 5.11 23.14 -6.36
CA GLU A 532 5.72 22.19 -7.31
C GLU A 532 4.71 21.12 -7.80
N PHE A 533 3.79 20.73 -6.93
CA PHE A 533 2.78 19.72 -7.26
C PHE A 533 1.42 20.32 -7.67
N ASP A 534 1.32 21.61 -7.94
CA ASP A 534 0.08 22.32 -8.27
C ASP A 534 -1.03 22.07 -7.24
N LEU A 535 -0.74 22.27 -5.95
CA LEU A 535 -1.66 22.09 -4.84
C LEU A 535 -1.86 23.41 -4.09
N GLU A 536 -3.07 23.59 -3.55
CA GLU A 536 -3.44 24.80 -2.80
C GLU A 536 -2.89 24.73 -1.36
N LEU A 537 -2.20 25.79 -0.92
CA LEU A 537 -1.55 25.81 0.40
C LEU A 537 -2.52 25.62 1.57
N ASP A 538 -3.68 26.27 1.52
CA ASP A 538 -4.57 26.35 2.68
C ASP A 538 -5.34 25.05 2.94
N GLU A 539 -5.68 24.32 1.89
CA GLU A 539 -6.51 23.10 1.98
C GLU A 539 -5.74 21.79 1.80
N SER A 540 -4.45 21.85 1.43
CA SER A 540 -3.67 20.66 1.09
C SER A 540 -2.88 20.12 2.27
N HIS A 541 -2.69 18.78 2.25
CA HIS A 541 -1.82 18.07 3.19
C HIS A 541 -0.84 17.17 2.43
N ILE A 542 0.36 17.01 2.98
CA ILE A 542 1.29 15.93 2.60
C ILE A 542 1.07 14.79 3.59
N ILE A 543 0.78 13.60 3.07
CA ILE A 543 0.61 12.39 3.87
C ILE A 543 1.75 11.45 3.54
N ASN A 544 2.58 11.10 4.53
CA ASN A 544 3.73 10.24 4.31
C ASN A 544 3.97 9.23 5.43
N GLY A 545 4.76 8.18 5.11
CA GLY A 545 5.21 7.11 5.99
C GLY A 545 6.72 7.07 6.19
N HIS A 546 7.30 5.86 6.09
CA HIS A 546 8.73 5.53 6.01
C HIS A 546 9.56 5.77 7.29
N VAL A 547 9.33 6.86 8.00
CA VAL A 547 10.04 7.18 9.25
C VAL A 547 9.03 7.15 10.39
N PRO A 548 9.07 6.10 11.22
CA PRO A 548 8.12 5.95 12.31
C PRO A 548 8.12 7.12 13.28
N VAL A 549 6.93 7.54 13.68
CA VAL A 549 6.74 8.55 14.72
C VAL A 549 7.04 7.93 16.09
N GLU A 550 7.97 8.50 16.82
CA GLU A 550 8.32 8.06 18.17
C GLU A 550 7.32 8.61 19.21
N SER A 551 6.06 8.17 19.12
CA SER A 551 4.97 8.65 20.01
C SER A 551 5.28 8.47 21.48
N LYS A 552 6.00 7.41 21.85
CA LYS A 552 6.47 7.15 23.21
C LYS A 552 7.39 8.27 23.73
N ASN A 553 8.12 8.94 22.84
CA ASN A 553 9.01 10.05 23.15
C ASN A 553 8.32 11.41 23.00
N GLY A 554 7.00 11.43 22.76
CA GLY A 554 6.21 12.65 22.62
C GLY A 554 6.27 13.29 21.24
N GLU A 555 6.79 12.59 20.22
CA GLU A 555 6.77 13.09 18.86
C GLU A 555 5.33 13.13 18.31
N SER A 556 4.95 14.26 17.72
CA SER A 556 3.64 14.40 17.08
C SER A 556 3.65 13.91 15.62
N PRO A 557 2.67 13.12 15.19
CA PRO A 557 2.47 12.77 13.78
C PRO A 557 2.01 13.95 12.92
N ILE A 558 1.54 15.03 13.54
CA ILE A 558 1.05 16.23 12.88
C ILE A 558 2.17 17.27 12.88
N LYS A 559 2.65 17.65 11.70
CA LYS A 559 3.80 18.55 11.48
C LYS A 559 3.35 19.83 10.75
N ALA A 560 4.17 20.87 10.81
CA ALA A 560 3.94 22.14 10.10
C ALA A 560 2.49 22.64 10.22
N ASN A 561 1.98 22.76 11.45
CA ASN A 561 0.60 23.21 11.72
C ASN A 561 -0.47 22.41 10.93
N GLY A 562 -0.28 21.10 10.78
CA GLY A 562 -1.21 20.21 10.08
C GLY A 562 -0.96 20.07 8.57
N LYS A 563 0.03 20.75 8.00
CA LYS A 563 0.35 20.62 6.56
C LYS A 563 0.98 19.27 6.22
N ILE A 564 1.64 18.61 7.16
CA ILE A 564 2.18 17.25 6.99
C ILE A 564 1.60 16.32 8.05
N LEU A 565 1.18 15.16 7.60
CA LEU A 565 0.67 14.07 8.42
C LEU A 565 1.55 12.83 8.21
N VAL A 566 2.32 12.48 9.23
CA VAL A 566 3.17 11.27 9.22
C VAL A 566 2.34 10.14 9.81
N ILE A 567 1.97 9.17 8.98
CA ILE A 567 1.09 8.07 9.42
C ILE A 567 1.83 6.74 9.65
N ASP A 568 3.17 6.75 9.65
CA ASP A 568 3.95 5.61 10.09
C ASP A 568 4.00 5.58 11.63
N GLY A 569 3.29 4.62 12.20
CA GLY A 569 3.26 4.35 13.64
C GLY A 569 3.93 3.03 14.01
N GLY A 570 4.55 2.35 13.03
CA GLY A 570 5.26 1.09 13.22
C GLY A 570 4.33 -0.12 13.34
N PHE A 571 3.56 -0.46 12.30
CA PHE A 571 2.80 -1.72 12.23
C PHE A 571 3.71 -2.92 12.47
N SER A 572 4.95 -2.87 11.96
CA SER A 572 5.93 -3.93 12.20
C SER A 572 6.24 -4.08 13.69
N ARG A 573 6.09 -5.29 14.21
CA ARG A 573 6.39 -5.66 15.60
C ARG A 573 7.78 -5.23 16.04
N ALA A 574 8.73 -5.16 15.10
CA ALA A 574 10.11 -4.72 15.36
C ALA A 574 10.18 -3.26 15.86
N TYR A 575 9.25 -2.39 15.48
CA TYR A 575 9.24 -0.97 15.84
C TYR A 575 8.33 -0.64 17.02
N GLN A 576 7.35 -1.46 17.35
CA GLN A 576 6.36 -1.19 18.40
C GLN A 576 6.98 -0.87 19.77
N LYS A 577 8.15 -1.45 20.09
CA LYS A 577 8.91 -1.12 21.32
C LYS A 577 9.40 0.33 21.34
N THR A 578 9.71 0.90 20.18
CA THR A 578 10.22 2.27 20.02
C THR A 578 9.09 3.27 19.85
N THR A 579 8.10 2.95 19.02
CA THR A 579 6.97 3.84 18.73
C THR A 579 5.95 3.89 19.87
N GLY A 580 5.74 2.77 20.58
CA GLY A 580 4.74 2.63 21.64
C GLY A 580 3.32 2.37 21.15
N ILE A 581 3.10 2.30 19.84
CA ILE A 581 1.82 2.01 19.18
C ILE A 581 2.04 1.01 18.04
N ALA A 582 0.96 0.50 17.47
CA ALA A 582 0.98 -0.46 16.36
C ALA A 582 0.47 0.13 15.04
N GLY A 583 0.71 1.39 14.80
CA GLY A 583 0.37 2.05 13.54
C GLY A 583 -0.67 3.14 13.65
N TYR A 584 -0.80 3.90 12.56
CA TYR A 584 -1.85 4.89 12.37
C TYR A 584 -2.72 4.52 11.17
N THR A 585 -3.99 4.93 11.23
CA THR A 585 -4.85 5.08 10.07
C THR A 585 -5.33 6.51 10.00
N LEU A 586 -5.20 7.16 8.85
CA LEU A 586 -5.84 8.44 8.61
C LEU A 586 -7.18 8.18 7.93
N ILE A 587 -8.25 8.83 8.40
CA ILE A 587 -9.61 8.70 7.87
C ILE A 587 -10.07 10.07 7.39
N TYR A 588 -10.38 10.17 6.09
CA TYR A 588 -10.91 11.38 5.49
C TYR A 588 -12.34 11.16 5.01
N ASN A 589 -13.30 11.69 5.75
CA ASN A 589 -14.71 11.66 5.40
C ASN A 589 -15.22 13.03 4.92
N SER A 590 -16.53 13.17 4.74
CA SER A 590 -17.12 14.41 4.22
C SER A 590 -17.06 15.61 5.18
N ARG A 591 -16.67 15.44 6.44
CA ARG A 591 -16.61 16.51 7.46
C ARG A 591 -15.28 16.63 8.15
N THR A 592 -14.55 15.54 8.28
CA THR A 592 -13.35 15.48 9.13
C THR A 592 -12.20 14.75 8.48
N LEU A 593 -11.01 15.19 8.81
CA LEU A 593 -9.77 14.45 8.68
C LEU A 593 -9.34 14.00 10.07
N GLN A 594 -9.24 12.69 10.31
CA GLN A 594 -9.03 12.09 11.62
C GLN A 594 -7.85 11.13 11.57
N LEU A 595 -6.95 11.24 12.54
CA LEU A 595 -5.87 10.31 12.74
C LEU A 595 -6.24 9.33 13.86
N VAL A 596 -6.22 8.06 13.56
CA VAL A 596 -6.51 6.96 14.50
C VAL A 596 -5.21 6.23 14.79
N SER A 597 -4.75 6.25 16.04
CA SER A 597 -3.62 5.45 16.51
C SER A 597 -4.11 4.12 17.05
N HIS A 598 -3.43 3.03 16.71
CA HIS A 598 -3.78 1.67 17.10
C HIS A 598 -2.80 1.15 18.15
N GLU A 599 -3.31 0.49 19.20
CA GLU A 599 -2.49 -0.29 20.09
C GLU A 599 -2.10 -1.65 19.48
N PRO A 600 -1.07 -2.35 20.03
CA PRO A 600 -0.68 -3.65 19.53
C PRO A 600 -1.83 -4.65 19.50
N PHE A 601 -1.96 -5.36 18.37
CA PHE A 601 -2.95 -6.41 18.15
C PHE A 601 -2.31 -7.78 18.44
N ASN A 602 -2.96 -8.56 19.29
CA ASN A 602 -2.44 -9.86 19.69
C ASN A 602 -2.66 -10.91 18.59
N SER A 603 -3.93 -11.27 18.36
CA SER A 603 -4.31 -12.19 17.29
C SER A 603 -5.79 -12.07 16.93
N ALA A 604 -6.14 -12.53 15.73
CA ALA A 604 -7.52 -12.63 15.29
C ALA A 604 -8.32 -13.64 16.15
N GLU A 605 -7.70 -14.74 16.57
CA GLU A 605 -8.34 -15.76 17.42
C GLU A 605 -8.77 -15.18 18.77
N GLU A 606 -7.88 -14.41 19.41
CA GLU A 606 -8.19 -13.75 20.69
C GLU A 606 -9.28 -12.70 20.53
N ALA A 607 -9.23 -11.90 19.46
CA ALA A 607 -10.24 -10.90 19.18
C ALA A 607 -11.64 -11.53 18.97
N ILE A 608 -11.73 -12.68 18.30
CA ILE A 608 -12.96 -13.40 18.05
C ILE A 608 -13.49 -14.03 19.36
N ALA A 609 -12.62 -14.68 20.14
CA ALA A 609 -12.99 -15.37 21.37
C ALA A 609 -13.48 -14.42 22.44
N ASN A 610 -12.79 -13.28 22.64
CA ASN A 610 -13.05 -12.34 23.71
C ASN A 610 -13.93 -11.14 23.28
N GLU A 611 -14.39 -11.11 22.01
CA GLU A 611 -15.13 -9.98 21.43
C GLU A 611 -14.38 -8.65 21.63
N SER A 612 -13.05 -8.74 21.54
CA SER A 612 -12.16 -7.59 21.70
C SER A 612 -11.85 -6.93 20.37
N ASP A 613 -11.55 -5.65 20.43
CA ASP A 613 -11.13 -4.84 19.28
C ASP A 613 -9.77 -4.22 19.58
N ILE A 614 -9.06 -3.77 18.57
CA ILE A 614 -7.87 -2.94 18.77
C ILE A 614 -8.29 -1.68 19.52
N LEU A 615 -7.64 -1.42 20.64
CA LEU A 615 -7.80 -0.14 21.32
C LEU A 615 -7.22 0.95 20.41
N SER A 616 -8.02 1.99 20.19
CA SER A 616 -7.63 3.05 19.27
C SER A 616 -8.00 4.41 19.85
N THR A 617 -7.08 5.36 19.69
CA THR A 617 -7.31 6.77 20.05
C THR A 617 -7.45 7.59 18.78
N THR A 618 -8.48 8.43 18.72
CA THR A 618 -8.77 9.29 17.57
C THR A 618 -8.46 10.74 17.87
N VAL A 619 -7.66 11.38 17.01
CA VAL A 619 -7.39 12.81 17.01
C VAL A 619 -8.00 13.43 15.75
N VAL A 620 -8.83 14.46 15.91
CA VAL A 620 -9.35 15.22 14.78
C VAL A 620 -8.29 16.20 14.33
N VAL A 621 -7.75 16.01 13.14
CA VAL A 621 -6.76 16.91 12.51
C VAL A 621 -7.44 18.14 11.95
N GLU A 622 -8.55 17.93 11.24
CA GLU A 622 -9.32 19.00 10.63
C GLU A 622 -10.82 18.72 10.72
N HIS A 623 -11.60 19.76 10.97
CA HIS A 623 -13.06 19.73 10.90
C HIS A 623 -13.55 20.80 9.93
N LYS A 624 -14.21 20.39 8.85
CA LYS A 624 -14.81 21.29 7.87
C LYS A 624 -16.18 21.75 8.35
N ALA A 625 -16.37 23.06 8.45
CA ALA A 625 -17.69 23.67 8.79
C ALA A 625 -18.76 23.27 7.78
N LYS A 626 -18.42 23.25 6.49
CA LYS A 626 -19.30 22.80 5.40
C LYS A 626 -18.93 21.38 4.98
N ARG A 627 -19.95 20.53 4.82
CA ARG A 627 -19.77 19.15 4.38
C ARG A 627 -19.22 19.11 2.94
N LYS A 628 -18.10 18.40 2.70
CA LYS A 628 -17.60 18.13 1.35
C LYS A 628 -18.55 17.16 0.62
N MET A 629 -18.91 17.54 -0.60
CA MET A 629 -19.74 16.73 -1.49
C MET A 629 -18.85 16.06 -2.55
N VAL A 630 -19.41 15.14 -3.33
CA VAL A 630 -18.67 14.52 -4.46
C VAL A 630 -18.15 15.59 -5.42
N ARG A 631 -18.92 16.63 -5.72
CA ARG A 631 -18.48 17.74 -6.59
C ARG A 631 -17.20 18.44 -6.16
N ASP A 632 -16.86 18.37 -4.87
CA ASP A 632 -15.69 19.01 -4.27
C ASP A 632 -14.48 18.07 -4.23
N THR A 633 -14.49 16.97 -5.00
CA THR A 633 -13.47 15.91 -5.05
C THR A 633 -12.94 15.70 -6.47
N ASP A 634 -11.81 15.06 -6.60
CA ASP A 634 -11.23 14.68 -7.91
C ASP A 634 -12.19 13.77 -8.72
N GLU A 635 -12.98 12.93 -8.05
CA GLU A 635 -14.05 12.15 -8.67
C GLU A 635 -15.12 13.07 -9.23
N GLY A 636 -15.48 14.12 -8.49
CA GLY A 636 -16.45 15.14 -8.94
C GLY A 636 -15.98 15.90 -10.17
N VAL A 637 -14.69 16.21 -10.26
CA VAL A 637 -14.11 16.84 -11.46
C VAL A 637 -14.30 15.92 -12.67
N LYS A 638 -13.97 14.63 -12.56
CA LYS A 638 -14.15 13.63 -13.64
C LYS A 638 -15.64 13.50 -14.04
N ILE A 639 -16.54 13.47 -13.07
CA ILE A 639 -17.99 13.43 -13.32
C ILE A 639 -18.44 14.69 -14.07
N GLN A 640 -17.94 15.87 -13.71
CA GLN A 640 -18.25 17.11 -14.40
C GLN A 640 -17.76 17.10 -15.85
N GLU A 641 -16.54 16.59 -16.12
CA GLU A 641 -16.01 16.40 -17.46
C GLU A 641 -16.90 15.43 -18.28
N GLU A 642 -17.32 14.32 -17.69
CA GLU A 642 -18.23 13.37 -18.34
C GLU A 642 -19.60 14.00 -18.66
N ILE A 643 -20.14 14.81 -17.75
CA ILE A 643 -21.39 15.56 -17.99
C ILE A 643 -21.22 16.51 -19.20
N GLU A 644 -20.10 17.23 -19.28
CA GLU A 644 -19.85 18.13 -20.43
C GLU A 644 -19.70 17.34 -21.74
N ASP A 645 -19.01 16.22 -21.74
CA ASP A 645 -18.91 15.35 -22.92
C ASP A 645 -20.27 14.79 -23.36
N LEU A 646 -21.11 14.37 -22.40
CA LEU A 646 -22.49 13.94 -22.69
C LEU A 646 -23.39 15.09 -23.22
N LYS A 647 -23.21 16.31 -22.73
CA LYS A 647 -23.88 17.48 -23.28
C LYS A 647 -23.46 17.76 -24.70
N LEU A 648 -22.18 17.59 -25.07
CA LEU A 648 -21.69 17.68 -26.44
C LEU A 648 -22.30 16.57 -27.33
N LEU A 649 -22.39 15.35 -26.82
CA LEU A 649 -23.05 14.23 -27.52
C LEU A 649 -24.54 14.54 -27.79
N LEU A 650 -25.26 15.05 -26.80
CA LEU A 650 -26.66 15.48 -26.99
C LEU A 650 -26.82 16.54 -28.09
N MET A 651 -25.87 17.47 -28.16
CA MET A 651 -25.88 18.47 -29.23
C MET A 651 -25.62 17.86 -30.59
N ALA A 652 -24.67 16.92 -30.70
CA ALA A 652 -24.36 16.21 -31.92
C ALA A 652 -25.59 15.42 -32.44
N TYR A 653 -26.33 14.76 -31.56
CA TYR A 653 -27.62 14.13 -31.91
C TYR A 653 -28.65 15.12 -32.41
N LYS A 654 -28.90 16.21 -31.66
CA LYS A 654 -29.89 17.24 -31.98
C LYS A 654 -29.57 17.96 -33.29
N LYS A 655 -28.31 18.11 -33.66
CA LYS A 655 -27.87 18.72 -34.93
C LYS A 655 -27.77 17.68 -36.08
N GLY A 656 -28.04 16.41 -35.82
CA GLY A 656 -27.98 15.36 -36.84
C GLY A 656 -26.55 14.97 -37.27
N LEU A 657 -25.51 15.42 -36.55
CA LEU A 657 -24.10 15.05 -36.81
C LEU A 657 -23.80 13.57 -36.46
N ILE A 658 -24.58 13.03 -35.55
CA ILE A 658 -24.59 11.60 -35.18
C ILE A 658 -26.07 11.17 -35.16
N LYS A 659 -26.38 10.01 -35.70
CA LYS A 659 -27.73 9.42 -35.64
C LYS A 659 -27.84 8.56 -34.39
N GLU A 660 -29.00 8.56 -33.76
CA GLU A 660 -29.34 7.61 -32.68
C GLU A 660 -29.33 6.18 -33.24
N MET A 661 -28.86 5.22 -32.41
CA MET A 661 -28.81 3.81 -32.77
C MET A 661 -29.95 3.01 -32.15
#